data_7e84d287e38648e053bb40ae454bdded
#
_entry.id   7e84d287e38648e053bb40ae454bdded
#
_cell.length_a   1.000
_cell.length_b   1.000
_cell.length_c   1.000
_cell.angle_alpha   90.00
_cell.angle_beta   90.00
_cell.angle_gamma   90.00
#
_symmetry.space_group_name_H-M   'P 1'
#
loop_
_entity.id
_entity.type
_entity.pdbx_description
1 polymer ?
#
loop_
_entity_poly.entity_id
_entity_poly.type
_entity_poly.pdbx_seq_one_letter_code
_entity_poly.pdbx_strand_id
1 'polypeptide(L)'
;MPAAGGVPHPDQPGEPTRPVPAAGSTPGVSAAPAGDSAKPASPGRTARPSGNPPQPKPAAQRTAPQSSTSNDRDLWADDAETHPSTALKTALILAALGAVSLAAAAVVPVSPAAGPGFISWPWLALLALAPAVAAIWFAAVGKPGLGGGLVLGLAALAPGRLVLDLQFAANGPLTIRPELYLPDRFLGSSAVGGGFWLLVAGHVLTAAAGVVAWRALRNHDEPERRRWRLLVPLLAVVAGAGLLTAPVHSDNGFLLARAAFEGPWPALGGYLLIAAALPLAAVLALAAPAEHVARGALAGLAAAAFGVAAPPVLAGLFRDDLHVTWGPALALVATAIVAGLAGTRLTERTENAETDLAGSAKLPGLFWWRLTTGLLGLATVVAALVGAFAPQVAVTALNPGATTPVSAAADSPARWFLLVAALVLAVPAAGVLVPKTAAVARPVLGVAWAGIVLAGTAVLNTALTATQAGNLAGFGGAAAPVFSYDLGAGAAWTFAALVLAALAALAAVGTGVVEREDAGDDTEPDHRTLTPAAAGAILAVAAFGLPVFAVPGYVAAGLWSHLDTPSWGLLTAAAVVVGAAALATRSRPKPAAALLAGAALLTALHAAELPLVGGSLGGASPAAGFWVALAATAALLAAAGMSAAGRSPAGERRTPAEGRERRAPGGRP
;
A
#
# COMPACT_ATOMS: atom_id res chain seq x y z
N MET A 1 41.70 45.77 34.66
CA MET A 1 42.46 44.90 35.56
C MET A 1 41.84 44.96 36.95
N PRO A 2 41.45 43.86 37.63
CA PRO A 2 42.36 42.78 38.07
C PRO A 2 41.89 41.36 37.76
N ALA A 3 42.87 40.50 37.62
CA ALA A 3 43.18 39.22 38.22
C ALA A 3 42.26 38.00 37.96
N ALA A 4 42.89 37.04 37.30
CA ALA A 4 42.43 35.69 37.03
C ALA A 4 42.25 34.86 38.35
N GLY A 5 41.07 34.22 38.46
CA GLY A 5 40.80 33.15 39.41
C GLY A 5 40.60 31.83 38.67
N GLY A 6 41.50 30.86 38.85
CA GLY A 6 41.44 29.54 38.27
C GLY A 6 40.28 28.71 38.82
N VAL A 7 39.61 28.01 37.94
CA VAL A 7 38.59 27.01 38.24
C VAL A 7 39.27 25.62 38.26
N PRO A 8 39.10 24.79 39.30
CA PRO A 8 39.65 23.43 39.33
C PRO A 8 38.82 22.48 38.45
N HIS A 9 39.54 21.63 37.74
CA HIS A 9 39.01 20.47 36.97
C HIS A 9 38.47 19.42 37.92
N PRO A 10 37.29 18.84 37.71
CA PRO A 10 36.88 17.62 38.39
C PRO A 10 37.36 16.38 37.64
N ASP A 11 37.81 15.41 38.46
CA ASP A 11 38.34 14.11 38.12
C ASP A 11 37.49 13.28 37.19
N GLN A 12 38.12 12.60 36.23
CA GLN A 12 37.54 11.56 35.40
C GLN A 12 37.30 10.27 36.19
N PRO A 13 36.15 9.63 36.15
CA PRO A 13 35.95 8.27 36.64
C PRO A 13 36.39 7.25 35.58
N GLY A 14 37.11 6.22 36.08
CA GLY A 14 37.78 5.18 35.32
C GLY A 14 36.87 4.30 34.46
N GLU A 15 37.47 3.81 33.38
CA GLU A 15 36.96 2.78 32.46
C GLU A 15 36.63 1.47 33.21
N PRO A 16 35.50 0.83 32.91
CA PRO A 16 35.27 -0.56 33.31
C PRO A 16 35.87 -1.52 32.28
N THR A 17 36.81 -2.32 32.75
CA THR A 17 37.43 -3.48 32.10
C THR A 17 36.40 -4.46 31.52
N ARG A 18 36.58 -4.80 30.25
CA ARG A 18 35.89 -5.89 29.53
C ARG A 18 36.34 -7.25 30.05
N PRO A 19 35.45 -8.21 30.30
CA PRO A 19 35.83 -9.60 30.50
C PRO A 19 36.06 -10.31 29.13
N VAL A 20 37.15 -11.06 29.08
CA VAL A 20 37.59 -11.97 28.01
C VAL A 20 36.70 -13.20 28.03
N PRO A 21 36.19 -13.70 26.86
CA PRO A 21 35.52 -14.98 26.80
C PRO A 21 36.54 -16.13 26.75
N ALA A 22 36.36 -17.10 27.63
CA ALA A 22 37.09 -18.34 27.69
C ALA A 22 36.75 -19.26 26.51
N ALA A 23 37.80 -19.81 25.92
CA ALA A 23 37.74 -20.93 24.97
C ALA A 23 37.53 -22.25 25.74
N GLY A 24 36.70 -23.12 25.21
CA GLY A 24 36.53 -24.48 25.77
C GLY A 24 35.56 -25.27 24.88
N SER A 25 36.13 -26.01 24.05
CA SER A 25 36.22 -27.48 23.86
C SER A 25 35.04 -28.14 23.18
N THR A 26 35.28 -28.57 21.94
CA THR A 26 34.70 -29.78 21.32
C THR A 26 35.14 -31.05 22.07
N PRO A 27 34.29 -32.06 22.19
CA PRO A 27 34.49 -33.22 21.33
C PRO A 27 33.19 -33.92 20.89
N GLY A 28 33.25 -34.69 19.84
CA GLY A 28 32.99 -36.08 19.80
C GLY A 28 32.21 -36.55 18.61
N VAL A 29 32.93 -37.06 17.66
CA VAL A 29 32.52 -37.97 16.60
C VAL A 29 31.87 -39.23 17.20
N SER A 30 30.72 -39.67 16.69
CA SER A 30 30.33 -41.10 16.74
C SER A 30 29.48 -41.52 15.55
N ALA A 31 29.97 -42.52 14.96
CA ALA A 31 29.68 -43.41 13.87
C ALA A 31 28.22 -43.87 13.74
N ALA A 32 27.88 -44.12 12.49
CA ALA A 32 26.76 -44.95 12.04
C ALA A 32 26.87 -46.40 12.50
N PRO A 33 25.77 -47.18 12.45
CA PRO A 33 25.86 -48.37 11.63
C PRO A 33 24.70 -48.52 10.63
N ALA A 34 25.08 -49.15 9.53
CA ALA A 34 24.25 -49.72 8.50
C ALA A 34 23.40 -50.88 9.03
N GLY A 35 22.19 -51.00 8.48
CA GLY A 35 21.31 -52.13 8.71
C GLY A 35 20.55 -52.49 7.43
N ASP A 36 21.04 -53.50 6.71
CA ASP A 36 20.35 -54.24 5.67
C ASP A 36 19.06 -54.86 6.20
N SER A 37 17.99 -54.85 5.43
CA SER A 37 16.94 -55.85 5.49
C SER A 37 16.11 -55.90 4.22
N ALA A 38 16.43 -56.82 3.38
CA ALA A 38 15.60 -57.90 2.82
C ALA A 38 14.18 -57.55 2.31
N LYS A 39 14.05 -57.69 1.03
CA LYS A 39 12.85 -57.81 0.21
C LYS A 39 12.28 -59.23 0.34
N PRO A 40 10.98 -59.46 0.47
CA PRO A 40 10.36 -60.70 0.09
C PRO A 40 9.61 -60.59 -1.24
N ALA A 41 9.77 -61.65 -2.02
CA ALA A 41 9.19 -61.90 -3.33
C ALA A 41 7.68 -62.21 -3.25
N SER A 42 6.93 -61.82 -4.26
CA SER A 42 5.55 -62.24 -4.51
C SER A 42 5.50 -63.44 -5.42
N PRO A 43 4.58 -64.39 -5.22
CA PRO A 43 4.33 -65.44 -6.18
C PRO A 43 3.28 -65.06 -7.22
N GLY A 44 3.48 -65.52 -8.42
CA GLY A 44 2.70 -65.30 -9.61
C GLY A 44 1.26 -65.83 -9.57
N ARG A 45 0.43 -65.19 -10.38
CA ARG A 45 -0.89 -65.75 -10.74
C ARG A 45 -1.08 -65.70 -12.24
N THR A 46 -1.34 -66.89 -12.72
CA THR A 46 -1.63 -67.41 -14.05
C THR A 46 -2.56 -66.57 -14.92
N ALA A 47 -2.18 -66.47 -16.17
CA ALA A 47 -2.93 -65.94 -17.30
C ALA A 47 -4.16 -66.82 -17.65
N ARG A 48 -5.26 -66.12 -17.99
CA ARG A 48 -6.41 -66.71 -18.68
C ARG A 48 -6.67 -65.87 -19.96
N PRO A 49 -6.71 -66.51 -21.13
CA PRO A 49 -7.01 -65.75 -22.37
C PRO A 49 -8.51 -65.61 -22.56
N SER A 50 -9.00 -64.43 -22.76
CA SER A 50 -10.33 -64.18 -23.32
C SER A 50 -10.18 -63.49 -24.67
N GLY A 51 -10.52 -64.22 -25.73
CA GLY A 51 -10.58 -63.67 -27.07
C GLY A 51 -11.75 -62.72 -27.26
N ASN A 52 -11.47 -61.56 -27.82
CA ASN A 52 -12.47 -60.67 -28.40
C ASN A 52 -12.49 -60.84 -29.92
N PRO A 53 -13.66 -60.81 -30.55
CA PRO A 53 -13.78 -60.95 -32.01
C PRO A 53 -13.32 -59.67 -32.72
N PRO A 54 -12.86 -59.77 -33.98
CA PRO A 54 -12.28 -58.66 -34.72
C PRO A 54 -13.34 -57.62 -35.10
N GLN A 55 -13.08 -56.38 -34.78
CA GLN A 55 -13.83 -55.23 -35.27
C GLN A 55 -13.51 -54.96 -36.77
N PRO A 56 -14.46 -54.60 -37.60
CA PRO A 56 -14.23 -54.23 -38.98
C PRO A 56 -13.48 -52.91 -39.10
N LYS A 57 -12.46 -52.86 -39.96
CA LYS A 57 -11.68 -51.66 -40.29
C LYS A 57 -12.58 -50.61 -40.91
N PRO A 58 -12.51 -49.33 -40.46
CA PRO A 58 -13.14 -48.20 -41.18
C PRO A 58 -12.40 -47.99 -42.51
N ALA A 59 -13.19 -47.75 -43.55
CA ALA A 59 -12.71 -47.42 -44.87
C ALA A 59 -11.85 -46.16 -44.90
N ALA A 60 -10.74 -46.25 -45.62
CA ALA A 60 -9.82 -45.14 -45.84
C ALA A 60 -10.53 -43.92 -46.45
N GLN A 61 -10.73 -42.88 -45.68
CA GLN A 61 -11.06 -41.58 -46.22
C GLN A 61 -9.83 -41.03 -46.96
N ARG A 62 -9.98 -40.85 -48.27
CA ARG A 62 -9.03 -40.11 -49.11
C ARG A 62 -8.94 -38.67 -48.59
N THR A 63 -7.89 -38.34 -47.90
CA THR A 63 -7.51 -36.97 -47.61
C THR A 63 -7.11 -36.28 -48.90
N ALA A 64 -7.87 -35.26 -49.25
CA ALA A 64 -7.49 -34.31 -50.29
C ALA A 64 -6.18 -33.60 -49.89
N PRO A 65 -5.29 -33.27 -50.82
CA PRO A 65 -4.07 -32.57 -50.47
C PRO A 65 -4.43 -31.18 -49.94
N GLN A 66 -4.22 -30.96 -48.65
CA GLN A 66 -4.24 -29.62 -48.07
C GLN A 66 -3.05 -28.85 -48.64
N SER A 67 -3.39 -27.80 -49.39
CA SER A 67 -2.44 -26.82 -49.90
C SER A 67 -1.67 -26.18 -48.77
N SER A 68 -0.41 -26.54 -48.61
CA SER A 68 0.58 -25.94 -47.67
C SER A 68 0.97 -24.54 -48.12
N THR A 69 0.08 -23.54 -47.96
CA THR A 69 0.38 -22.13 -48.26
C THR A 69 0.26 -21.21 -47.03
N SER A 70 0.14 -21.76 -45.83
CA SER A 70 0.04 -20.95 -44.59
C SER A 70 1.31 -20.81 -43.77
N ASN A 71 2.37 -21.59 -44.07
CA ASN A 71 3.56 -21.57 -43.21
C ASN A 71 4.65 -20.52 -43.57
N ASP A 72 4.53 -19.86 -44.75
CA ASP A 72 5.54 -18.85 -45.11
C ASP A 72 5.21 -17.42 -44.60
N ARG A 73 3.98 -17.17 -44.11
CA ARG A 73 3.64 -15.87 -43.55
C ARG A 73 4.03 -15.71 -42.08
N ASP A 74 4.08 -16.80 -41.32
CA ASP A 74 4.39 -16.75 -39.88
C ASP A 74 5.89 -16.62 -39.59
N LEU A 75 6.76 -17.06 -40.55
CA LEU A 75 8.23 -16.90 -40.43
C LEU A 75 8.71 -15.46 -40.60
N TRP A 76 7.90 -14.57 -41.26
CA TRP A 76 8.25 -13.18 -41.45
C TRP A 76 7.55 -12.25 -40.45
N ALA A 77 6.62 -12.74 -39.64
CA ALA A 77 5.93 -11.96 -38.62
C ALA A 77 6.81 -11.70 -37.37
N ASP A 78 7.71 -12.63 -37.05
CA ASP A 78 8.64 -12.49 -35.91
C ASP A 78 9.76 -11.47 -36.15
N ASP A 79 10.13 -11.17 -37.40
CA ASP A 79 11.18 -10.20 -37.72
C ASP A 79 10.71 -8.74 -37.69
N ALA A 80 9.40 -8.47 -37.64
CA ALA A 80 8.87 -7.10 -37.63
C ALA A 80 8.98 -6.41 -36.27
N GLU A 81 9.30 -7.12 -35.18
CA GLU A 81 9.40 -6.56 -33.81
C GLU A 81 10.80 -6.04 -33.42
N THR A 82 11.80 -6.22 -34.25
CA THR A 82 13.21 -5.90 -33.88
C THR A 82 13.54 -4.41 -33.89
N HIS A 83 12.73 -3.58 -34.53
CA HIS A 83 12.99 -2.13 -34.60
C HIS A 83 11.97 -1.30 -33.83
N PRO A 84 12.41 -0.40 -32.92
CA PRO A 84 11.50 0.47 -32.20
C PRO A 84 10.75 1.39 -33.16
N SER A 85 9.44 1.51 -32.99
CA SER A 85 8.59 2.43 -33.76
C SER A 85 9.06 3.88 -33.62
N THR A 86 8.75 4.74 -34.58
CA THR A 86 9.13 6.17 -34.51
C THR A 86 8.60 6.83 -33.24
N ALA A 87 7.39 6.48 -32.79
CA ALA A 87 6.81 6.97 -31.56
C ALA A 87 7.64 6.53 -30.33
N LEU A 88 8.10 5.28 -30.29
CA LEU A 88 8.92 4.79 -29.19
C LEU A 88 10.30 5.47 -29.18
N LYS A 89 10.91 5.72 -30.36
CA LYS A 89 12.15 6.51 -30.46
C LYS A 89 11.97 7.91 -29.88
N THR A 90 10.86 8.57 -30.21
CA THR A 90 10.51 9.89 -29.65
C THR A 90 10.37 9.83 -28.12
N ALA A 91 9.70 8.80 -27.59
CA ALA A 91 9.55 8.60 -26.15
C ALA A 91 10.92 8.45 -25.45
N LEU A 92 11.83 7.67 -26.02
CA LEU A 92 13.18 7.47 -25.49
C LEU A 92 14.01 8.78 -25.52
N ILE A 93 13.89 9.57 -26.58
CA ILE A 93 14.56 10.89 -26.68
C ILE A 93 14.03 11.83 -25.61
N LEU A 94 12.70 11.92 -25.44
CA LEU A 94 12.09 12.76 -24.40
C LEU A 94 12.52 12.30 -22.99
N ALA A 95 12.57 10.99 -22.74
CA ALA A 95 13.04 10.44 -21.47
C ALA A 95 14.52 10.77 -21.22
N ALA A 96 15.37 10.69 -22.24
CA ALA A 96 16.78 11.08 -22.15
C ALA A 96 16.95 12.59 -21.83
N LEU A 97 16.22 13.45 -22.54
CA LEU A 97 16.23 14.89 -22.28
C LEU A 97 15.73 15.21 -20.87
N GLY A 98 14.65 14.53 -20.42
CA GLY A 98 14.16 14.64 -19.06
C GLY A 98 15.20 14.23 -18.02
N ALA A 99 15.86 13.10 -18.22
CA ALA A 99 16.90 12.60 -17.34
C ALA A 99 18.14 13.55 -17.28
N VAL A 100 18.56 14.09 -18.43
CA VAL A 100 19.65 15.08 -18.48
C VAL A 100 19.26 16.36 -17.74
N SER A 101 18.01 16.83 -17.91
CA SER A 101 17.50 18.01 -17.18
C SER A 101 17.50 17.79 -15.67
N LEU A 102 17.05 16.61 -15.19
CA LEU A 102 17.07 16.24 -13.77
C LEU A 102 18.50 16.10 -13.23
N ALA A 103 19.41 15.54 -14.02
CA ALA A 103 20.82 15.43 -13.64
C ALA A 103 21.51 16.81 -13.54
N ALA A 104 21.20 17.73 -14.47
CA ALA A 104 21.68 19.10 -14.42
C ALA A 104 21.12 19.86 -13.20
N ALA A 105 19.86 19.61 -12.82
CA ALA A 105 19.24 20.18 -11.63
C ALA A 105 19.92 19.76 -10.32
N ALA A 106 20.62 18.61 -10.30
CA ALA A 106 21.40 18.18 -9.13
C ALA A 106 22.65 19.07 -8.90
N VAL A 107 23.13 19.76 -9.95
CA VAL A 107 24.33 20.61 -9.90
C VAL A 107 23.97 22.09 -9.82
N VAL A 108 22.91 22.50 -10.54
CA VAL A 108 22.48 23.89 -10.58
C VAL A 108 21.62 24.21 -9.36
N PRO A 109 21.90 25.29 -8.60
CA PRO A 109 21.16 25.64 -7.41
C PRO A 109 19.66 25.80 -7.67
N VAL A 110 18.83 25.16 -6.84
CA VAL A 110 17.34 25.29 -6.87
C VAL A 110 16.85 26.58 -6.24
N SER A 111 17.68 27.19 -5.38
CA SER A 111 17.47 28.51 -4.77
C SER A 111 18.79 29.28 -4.83
N PRO A 112 18.77 30.62 -5.01
CA PRO A 112 19.98 31.45 -4.97
C PRO A 112 20.76 31.35 -3.65
N ALA A 113 20.06 31.01 -2.56
CA ALA A 113 20.66 30.79 -1.23
C ALA A 113 21.31 29.41 -1.09
N ALA A 114 21.01 28.45 -1.97
CA ALA A 114 21.65 27.15 -2.00
C ALA A 114 23.04 27.29 -2.62
N GLY A 115 24.05 26.72 -1.97
CA GLY A 115 25.37 26.59 -2.62
C GLY A 115 25.29 25.71 -3.87
N PRO A 116 26.30 25.74 -4.74
CA PRO A 116 26.35 24.87 -5.91
C PRO A 116 26.49 23.42 -5.44
N GLY A 117 25.55 22.61 -5.83
CA GLY A 117 25.50 21.15 -5.72
C GLY A 117 25.75 20.59 -4.31
N PHE A 118 24.85 19.80 -3.84
CA PHE A 118 25.08 18.98 -2.65
C PHE A 118 26.25 18.02 -2.90
N ILE A 119 26.96 17.61 -1.86
CA ILE A 119 28.04 16.60 -1.96
C ILE A 119 27.55 15.31 -2.64
N SER A 120 26.26 14.99 -2.51
CA SER A 120 25.62 13.83 -3.15
C SER A 120 25.25 14.01 -4.63
N TRP A 121 25.53 15.16 -5.28
CA TRP A 121 25.12 15.43 -6.66
C TRP A 121 25.52 14.35 -7.69
N PRO A 122 26.69 13.68 -7.60
CA PRO A 122 27.03 12.65 -8.58
C PRO A 122 26.07 11.46 -8.52
N TRP A 123 25.63 11.10 -7.31
CA TRP A 123 24.66 10.02 -7.09
C TRP A 123 23.26 10.42 -7.56
N LEU A 124 22.85 11.68 -7.36
CA LEU A 124 21.59 12.19 -7.87
C LEU A 124 21.56 12.19 -9.40
N ALA A 125 22.65 12.61 -10.04
CA ALA A 125 22.80 12.54 -11.49
C ALA A 125 22.75 11.10 -12.00
N LEU A 126 23.42 10.16 -11.32
CA LEU A 126 23.36 8.73 -11.64
C LEU A 126 21.93 8.18 -11.53
N LEU A 127 21.23 8.48 -10.44
CA LEU A 127 19.83 8.05 -10.24
C LEU A 127 18.88 8.61 -11.31
N ALA A 128 19.14 9.80 -11.83
CA ALA A 128 18.37 10.38 -12.92
C ALA A 128 18.68 9.75 -14.28
N LEU A 129 19.96 9.53 -14.57
CA LEU A 129 20.43 9.08 -15.91
C LEU A 129 20.32 7.56 -16.09
N ALA A 130 20.65 6.75 -15.08
CA ALA A 130 20.76 5.31 -15.22
C ALA A 130 19.47 4.62 -15.75
N PRO A 131 18.25 4.97 -15.29
CA PRO A 131 17.05 4.35 -15.82
C PRO A 131 16.77 4.71 -17.29
N ALA A 132 17.06 5.94 -17.70
CA ALA A 132 16.90 6.36 -19.09
C ALA A 132 17.92 5.68 -20.02
N VAL A 133 19.18 5.58 -19.58
CA VAL A 133 20.22 4.83 -20.28
C VAL A 133 19.83 3.36 -20.42
N ALA A 134 19.33 2.74 -19.36
CA ALA A 134 18.84 1.37 -19.41
C ALA A 134 17.68 1.19 -20.40
N ALA A 135 16.73 2.14 -20.44
CA ALA A 135 15.63 2.10 -21.41
C ALA A 135 16.11 2.14 -22.86
N ILE A 136 17.06 3.04 -23.15
CA ILE A 136 17.67 3.16 -24.47
C ILE A 136 18.48 1.90 -24.82
N TRP A 137 19.24 1.39 -23.87
CA TRP A 137 20.03 0.17 -24.07
C TRP A 137 19.15 -1.03 -24.39
N PHE A 138 18.06 -1.26 -23.64
CA PHE A 138 17.12 -2.34 -23.94
C PHE A 138 16.49 -2.20 -25.33
N ALA A 139 16.13 -1.00 -25.73
CA ALA A 139 15.60 -0.75 -27.06
C ALA A 139 16.63 -1.02 -28.16
N ALA A 140 17.91 -0.68 -27.91
CA ALA A 140 19.02 -0.90 -28.84
C ALA A 140 19.40 -2.39 -29.01
N VAL A 141 19.26 -3.20 -27.95
CA VAL A 141 19.54 -4.65 -27.99
C VAL A 141 18.34 -5.49 -28.44
N GLY A 142 17.37 -4.88 -29.15
CA GLY A 142 16.23 -5.60 -29.73
C GLY A 142 15.10 -5.95 -28.72
N LYS A 143 15.02 -5.24 -27.58
CA LYS A 143 13.97 -5.39 -26.57
C LYS A 143 13.16 -4.10 -26.39
N PRO A 144 12.52 -3.56 -27.45
CA PRO A 144 11.88 -2.25 -27.43
C PRO A 144 10.73 -2.17 -26.43
N GLY A 145 9.96 -3.26 -26.22
CA GLY A 145 8.88 -3.29 -25.27
C GLY A 145 9.35 -3.18 -23.82
N LEU A 146 10.51 -3.77 -23.47
CA LEU A 146 11.09 -3.64 -22.13
C LEU A 146 11.60 -2.21 -21.89
N GLY A 147 12.27 -1.61 -22.90
CA GLY A 147 12.70 -0.22 -22.83
C GLY A 147 11.54 0.77 -22.73
N GLY A 148 10.50 0.60 -23.54
CA GLY A 148 9.29 1.43 -23.49
C GLY A 148 8.49 1.25 -22.21
N GLY A 149 8.38 0.02 -21.70
CA GLY A 149 7.80 -0.27 -20.39
C GLY A 149 8.53 0.47 -19.27
N LEU A 150 9.88 0.48 -19.29
CA LEU A 150 10.69 1.20 -18.32
C LEU A 150 10.37 2.72 -18.33
N VAL A 151 10.24 3.32 -19.52
CA VAL A 151 9.81 4.72 -19.63
C VAL A 151 8.42 4.95 -19.05
N LEU A 152 7.47 4.03 -19.28
CA LEU A 152 6.12 4.11 -18.67
C LEU A 152 6.17 4.12 -17.15
N GLY A 153 6.95 3.22 -16.55
CA GLY A 153 7.11 3.14 -15.10
C GLY A 153 7.73 4.40 -14.52
N LEU A 154 8.77 4.95 -15.17
CA LEU A 154 9.39 6.22 -14.76
C LEU A 154 8.38 7.38 -14.81
N ALA A 155 7.59 7.46 -15.88
CA ALA A 155 6.63 8.53 -16.09
C ALA A 155 5.46 8.49 -15.12
N ALA A 156 5.12 7.31 -14.58
CA ALA A 156 3.99 7.16 -13.66
C ALA A 156 4.11 8.03 -12.40
N LEU A 157 5.33 8.28 -11.91
CA LEU A 157 5.57 9.12 -10.74
C LEU A 157 5.96 10.56 -11.08
N ALA A 158 6.18 10.89 -12.35
CA ALA A 158 6.62 12.22 -12.77
C ALA A 158 5.66 13.34 -12.36
N PRO A 159 4.31 13.21 -12.46
CA PRO A 159 3.39 14.25 -12.01
C PRO A 159 3.48 14.51 -10.49
N GLY A 160 3.57 13.44 -9.67
CA GLY A 160 3.72 13.57 -8.24
C GLY A 160 5.05 14.22 -7.84
N ARG A 161 6.14 13.88 -8.53
CA ARG A 161 7.46 14.49 -8.34
C ARG A 161 7.47 15.97 -8.76
N LEU A 162 6.79 16.30 -9.85
CA LEU A 162 6.61 17.70 -10.26
C LEU A 162 5.93 18.52 -9.17
N VAL A 163 4.79 18.03 -8.65
CA VAL A 163 4.07 18.70 -7.57
C VAL A 163 4.92 18.80 -6.31
N LEU A 164 5.67 17.73 -5.97
CA LEU A 164 6.62 17.73 -4.85
C LEU A 164 7.64 18.88 -4.98
N ASP A 165 8.19 19.08 -6.17
CA ASP A 165 9.23 20.08 -6.38
C ASP A 165 8.71 21.54 -6.40
N LEU A 166 7.38 21.74 -6.58
CA LEU A 166 6.78 23.06 -6.42
C LEU A 166 6.94 23.64 -5.00
N GLN A 167 7.31 22.81 -4.00
CA GLN A 167 7.61 23.28 -2.65
C GLN A 167 8.70 24.37 -2.61
N PHE A 168 9.68 24.32 -3.53
CA PHE A 168 10.75 25.33 -3.62
C PHE A 168 10.22 26.71 -4.01
N ALA A 169 9.13 26.77 -4.79
CA ALA A 169 8.47 28.01 -5.17
C ALA A 169 7.44 28.47 -4.13
N ALA A 170 6.80 27.53 -3.41
CA ALA A 170 5.76 27.86 -2.43
C ALA A 170 6.34 28.35 -1.10
N ASN A 171 7.32 27.63 -0.55
CA ASN A 171 7.96 28.00 0.72
C ASN A 171 9.33 27.32 0.85
N GLY A 172 10.37 27.98 0.33
CA GLY A 172 11.75 27.48 0.37
C GLY A 172 12.25 27.08 1.77
N PRO A 173 12.04 27.91 2.82
CA PRO A 173 12.48 27.59 4.18
C PRO A 173 11.85 26.33 4.79
N LEU A 174 10.70 25.89 4.29
CA LEU A 174 9.99 24.71 4.81
C LEU A 174 10.17 23.46 3.96
N THR A 175 11.09 23.47 3.01
CA THR A 175 11.30 22.33 2.10
C THR A 175 11.80 21.09 2.85
N ILE A 176 11.39 19.91 2.37
CA ILE A 176 11.74 18.61 2.95
C ILE A 176 12.62 17.77 2.02
N ARG A 177 13.36 18.43 1.12
CA ARG A 177 14.33 17.79 0.22
C ARG A 177 15.75 18.18 0.58
N PRO A 178 16.33 17.57 1.62
CA PRO A 178 17.65 17.93 2.14
C PRO A 178 18.78 17.71 1.14
N GLU A 179 18.57 16.84 0.16
CA GLU A 179 19.55 16.55 -0.90
C GLU A 179 19.67 17.65 -1.96
N LEU A 180 18.75 18.58 -2.03
CA LEU A 180 18.78 19.72 -2.96
C LEU A 180 18.92 21.06 -2.26
N TYR A 181 18.36 21.19 -1.06
CA TYR A 181 18.38 22.41 -0.29
C TYR A 181 18.13 22.14 1.18
N LEU A 182 19.05 22.59 2.03
CA LEU A 182 18.88 22.66 3.47
C LEU A 182 18.86 24.14 3.86
N PRO A 183 17.75 24.62 4.41
CA PRO A 183 17.72 25.98 4.93
C PRO A 183 18.55 26.03 6.22
N ASP A 184 19.77 26.55 6.14
CA ASP A 184 20.65 26.76 7.29
C ASP A 184 20.13 27.86 8.24
N ARG A 185 19.12 28.64 7.81
CA ARG A 185 18.57 29.76 8.60
C ARG A 185 17.11 29.99 8.26
N PHE A 186 16.34 30.46 9.25
CA PHE A 186 14.93 30.87 9.12
C PHE A 186 14.67 32.01 8.10
N LEU A 187 15.70 32.61 7.54
CA LEU A 187 15.65 33.75 6.62
C LEU A 187 15.99 33.35 5.17
N GLY A 188 15.75 32.12 4.80
CA GLY A 188 15.95 31.66 3.42
C GLY A 188 15.12 32.47 2.42
N SER A 189 15.73 32.84 1.30
CA SER A 189 15.06 33.50 0.18
C SER A 189 13.98 32.59 -0.40
N SER A 190 12.79 33.13 -0.66
CA SER A 190 11.73 32.45 -1.41
C SER A 190 11.96 32.45 -2.94
N ALA A 191 13.06 33.02 -3.41
CA ALA A 191 13.37 33.08 -4.82
C ALA A 191 13.80 31.71 -5.35
N VAL A 192 13.29 31.35 -6.53
CA VAL A 192 13.66 30.11 -7.23
C VAL A 192 14.87 30.33 -8.12
N GLY A 193 15.80 29.36 -8.11
CA GLY A 193 16.99 29.35 -8.97
C GLY A 193 16.78 28.59 -10.28
N GLY A 194 17.84 28.52 -11.10
CA GLY A 194 17.81 27.80 -12.38
C GLY A 194 17.54 26.30 -12.22
N GLY A 195 18.04 25.68 -11.14
CA GLY A 195 17.82 24.26 -10.84
C GLY A 195 16.35 23.89 -10.69
N PHE A 196 15.53 24.78 -10.12
CA PHE A 196 14.08 24.54 -10.03
C PHE A 196 13.42 24.38 -11.40
N TRP A 197 13.74 25.24 -12.36
CA TRP A 197 13.19 25.14 -13.73
C TRP A 197 13.67 23.90 -14.46
N LEU A 198 14.90 23.44 -14.18
CA LEU A 198 15.42 22.18 -14.71
C LEU A 198 14.67 20.97 -14.11
N LEU A 199 14.29 20.98 -12.81
CA LEU A 199 13.44 19.96 -12.22
C LEU A 199 12.06 19.91 -12.91
N VAL A 200 11.40 21.07 -13.05
CA VAL A 200 10.11 21.20 -13.72
C VAL A 200 10.18 20.65 -15.15
N ALA A 201 11.16 21.11 -15.94
CA ALA A 201 11.36 20.65 -17.32
C ALA A 201 11.61 19.13 -17.37
N GLY A 202 12.45 18.62 -16.48
CA GLY A 202 12.77 17.18 -16.40
C GLY A 202 11.54 16.32 -16.14
N HIS A 203 10.68 16.70 -15.19
CA HIS A 203 9.47 15.96 -14.89
C HIS A 203 8.42 16.06 -16.00
N VAL A 204 8.23 17.24 -16.61
CA VAL A 204 7.33 17.43 -17.75
C VAL A 204 7.77 16.58 -18.94
N LEU A 205 9.06 16.59 -19.29
CA LEU A 205 9.62 15.76 -20.37
C LEU A 205 9.44 14.26 -20.08
N THR A 206 9.68 13.83 -18.83
CA THR A 206 9.49 12.43 -18.42
C THR A 206 8.01 12.02 -18.51
N ALA A 207 7.08 12.88 -18.08
CA ALA A 207 5.65 12.61 -18.21
C ALA A 207 5.22 12.54 -19.70
N ALA A 208 5.70 13.46 -20.53
CA ALA A 208 5.45 13.45 -21.97
C ALA A 208 6.01 12.18 -22.64
N ALA A 209 7.22 11.75 -22.24
CA ALA A 209 7.81 10.49 -22.71
C ALA A 209 6.90 9.29 -22.40
N GLY A 210 6.32 9.24 -21.19
CA GLY A 210 5.37 8.20 -20.81
C GLY A 210 4.10 8.18 -21.67
N VAL A 211 3.51 9.35 -21.94
CA VAL A 211 2.33 9.44 -22.80
C VAL A 211 2.62 8.93 -24.22
N VAL A 212 3.78 9.30 -24.78
CA VAL A 212 4.19 8.83 -26.11
C VAL A 212 4.50 7.34 -26.10
N ALA A 213 5.20 6.83 -25.07
CA ALA A 213 5.47 5.40 -24.90
C ALA A 213 4.18 4.58 -24.75
N TRP A 214 3.21 5.07 -23.97
CA TRP A 214 1.92 4.42 -23.82
C TRP A 214 1.17 4.28 -25.14
N ARG A 215 1.16 5.35 -25.96
CA ARG A 215 0.55 5.30 -27.29
C ARG A 215 1.26 4.31 -28.22
N ALA A 216 2.60 4.22 -28.12
CA ALA A 216 3.41 3.33 -28.94
C ALA A 216 3.25 1.83 -28.58
N LEU A 217 2.97 1.54 -27.31
CA LEU A 217 2.90 0.18 -26.77
C LEU A 217 1.45 -0.31 -26.55
N ARG A 218 0.46 0.48 -26.93
CA ARG A 218 -0.95 0.16 -26.72
C ARG A 218 -1.39 -0.91 -27.73
N ASN A 219 -1.38 -2.17 -27.31
CA ASN A 219 -1.95 -3.30 -28.02
C ASN A 219 -3.34 -3.63 -27.46
N HIS A 220 -4.17 -4.27 -28.30
CA HIS A 220 -5.56 -4.64 -27.94
C HIS A 220 -5.66 -6.10 -27.46
N ASP A 221 -4.52 -6.75 -27.19
CA ASP A 221 -4.49 -8.12 -26.76
C ASP A 221 -5.02 -8.27 -25.32
N GLU A 222 -5.65 -9.40 -25.02
CA GLU A 222 -6.14 -9.67 -23.68
C GLU A 222 -4.98 -9.88 -22.70
N PRO A 223 -5.07 -9.30 -21.48
CA PRO A 223 -4.01 -9.45 -20.48
C PRO A 223 -3.96 -10.88 -19.96
N GLU A 224 -2.81 -11.52 -20.05
CA GLU A 224 -2.56 -12.82 -19.43
C GLU A 224 -2.55 -12.74 -17.89
N ARG A 225 -2.86 -13.86 -17.23
CA ARG A 225 -2.72 -13.96 -15.79
C ARG A 225 -1.26 -13.81 -15.39
N ARG A 226 -0.98 -12.86 -14.48
CA ARG A 226 0.37 -12.57 -13.99
C ARG A 226 0.56 -13.11 -12.58
N ARG A 227 1.76 -13.65 -12.32
CA ARG A 227 2.22 -13.93 -10.96
C ARG A 227 2.34 -12.62 -10.17
N TRP A 228 2.31 -12.70 -8.86
CA TRP A 228 2.52 -11.56 -7.97
C TRP A 228 1.48 -10.45 -8.04
N ARG A 229 0.27 -10.71 -8.60
CA ARG A 229 -0.82 -9.73 -8.78
C ARG A 229 -1.20 -8.98 -7.51
N LEU A 230 -0.97 -9.57 -6.33
CA LEU A 230 -1.25 -8.98 -5.03
C LEU A 230 0.02 -8.48 -4.32
N LEU A 231 1.11 -9.24 -4.42
CA LEU A 231 2.34 -8.91 -3.70
C LEU A 231 2.95 -7.60 -4.20
N VAL A 232 3.00 -7.37 -5.52
CA VAL A 232 3.61 -6.17 -6.08
C VAL A 232 2.84 -4.89 -5.72
N PRO A 233 1.50 -4.80 -5.87
CA PRO A 233 0.75 -3.63 -5.39
C PRO A 233 0.84 -3.43 -3.88
N LEU A 234 0.89 -4.52 -3.09
CA LEU A 234 1.08 -4.42 -1.63
C LEU A 234 2.44 -3.81 -1.28
N LEU A 235 3.52 -4.28 -1.92
CA LEU A 235 4.85 -3.68 -1.75
C LEU A 235 4.88 -2.21 -2.18
N ALA A 236 4.13 -1.86 -3.24
CA ALA A 236 3.99 -0.48 -3.68
C ALA A 236 3.25 0.39 -2.65
N VAL A 237 2.24 -0.14 -1.96
CA VAL A 237 1.58 0.53 -0.82
C VAL A 237 2.56 0.72 0.34
N VAL A 238 3.34 -0.31 0.68
CA VAL A 238 4.36 -0.24 1.74
C VAL A 238 5.42 0.82 1.40
N ALA A 239 5.89 0.87 0.14
CA ALA A 239 6.81 1.89 -0.32
C ALA A 239 6.19 3.30 -0.21
N GLY A 240 4.94 3.47 -0.64
CA GLY A 240 4.21 4.73 -0.51
C GLY A 240 4.07 5.20 0.93
N ALA A 241 3.72 4.29 1.84
CA ALA A 241 3.63 4.59 3.28
C ALA A 241 4.98 5.03 3.87
N GLY A 242 6.07 4.35 3.48
CA GLY A 242 7.42 4.73 3.90
C GLY A 242 7.82 6.13 3.45
N LEU A 243 7.41 6.54 2.23
CA LEU A 243 7.70 7.88 1.70
C LEU A 243 6.94 9.02 2.40
N LEU A 244 5.83 8.73 3.09
CA LEU A 244 5.05 9.73 3.81
C LEU A 244 5.62 10.08 5.19
N THR A 245 6.55 9.30 5.71
CA THR A 245 7.24 9.59 6.99
C THR A 245 8.32 10.65 6.82
N ALA A 246 8.81 11.21 7.95
CA ALA A 246 9.97 12.10 7.91
C ALA A 246 11.17 11.36 7.29
N PRO A 247 11.82 11.93 6.25
CA PRO A 247 12.90 11.22 5.56
C PRO A 247 14.20 11.15 6.37
N VAL A 248 14.45 12.15 7.20
CA VAL A 248 15.63 12.27 8.07
C VAL A 248 15.22 12.81 9.43
N HIS A 249 16.04 12.57 10.43
CA HIS A 249 16.03 13.24 11.72
C HIS A 249 17.29 14.11 11.84
N SER A 250 17.25 15.23 12.54
CA SER A 250 18.38 16.10 12.74
C SER A 250 18.56 16.41 14.23
N ASP A 251 19.80 16.34 14.70
CA ASP A 251 20.18 16.77 16.06
C ASP A 251 20.35 18.29 16.13
N ASN A 252 20.36 18.98 14.98
CA ASN A 252 20.43 20.42 14.91
C ASN A 252 19.02 21.02 15.07
N GLY A 253 18.77 21.71 16.18
CA GLY A 253 17.47 22.35 16.47
C GLY A 253 17.02 23.40 15.44
N PHE A 254 17.91 23.86 14.56
CA PHE A 254 17.58 24.78 13.46
C PHE A 254 17.21 24.04 12.16
N LEU A 255 17.49 22.75 12.06
CA LEU A 255 17.13 21.87 10.96
C LEU A 255 15.90 21.05 11.36
N LEU A 256 14.71 21.53 11.01
CA LEU A 256 13.48 20.79 11.30
C LEU A 256 13.33 19.64 10.30
N ALA A 257 13.60 18.42 10.76
CA ALA A 257 13.20 17.22 10.05
C ALA A 257 11.68 17.08 10.05
N ARG A 258 11.05 17.07 8.87
CA ARG A 258 9.60 17.10 8.72
C ARG A 258 9.10 15.90 7.96
N ALA A 259 7.99 15.34 8.38
CA ALA A 259 7.20 14.40 7.60
C ALA A 259 6.49 15.13 6.44
N ALA A 260 6.00 14.38 5.47
CA ALA A 260 5.27 14.93 4.34
C ALA A 260 4.09 15.83 4.77
N PHE A 261 3.45 15.51 5.90
CA PHE A 261 2.31 16.24 6.45
C PHE A 261 2.68 17.56 7.14
N GLU A 262 3.92 17.71 7.53
CA GLU A 262 4.45 18.90 8.21
C GLU A 262 5.11 19.88 7.23
N GLY A 263 5.29 19.43 5.99
CA GLY A 263 5.86 20.22 4.91
C GLY A 263 4.87 21.21 4.28
N PRO A 264 5.33 22.05 3.36
CA PRO A 264 4.45 22.92 2.59
C PRO A 264 3.48 22.09 1.74
N TRP A 265 2.29 22.67 1.43
CA TRP A 265 1.24 21.96 0.71
C TRP A 265 1.68 21.24 -0.59
N PRO A 266 2.66 21.74 -1.40
CA PRO A 266 3.10 20.98 -2.59
C PRO A 266 3.88 19.73 -2.19
N ALA A 267 4.63 19.74 -1.09
CA ALA A 267 5.33 18.57 -0.60
C ALA A 267 4.33 17.47 -0.21
N LEU A 268 3.31 17.82 0.58
CA LEU A 268 2.24 16.93 0.93
C LEU A 268 1.52 16.37 -0.31
N GLY A 269 1.05 17.28 -1.20
CA GLY A 269 0.34 16.89 -2.42
C GLY A 269 1.19 15.98 -3.32
N GLY A 270 2.48 16.29 -3.47
CA GLY A 270 3.43 15.50 -4.25
C GLY A 270 3.64 14.10 -3.67
N TYR A 271 3.88 13.98 -2.37
CA TYR A 271 4.03 12.67 -1.72
C TYR A 271 2.74 11.84 -1.72
N LEU A 272 1.58 12.46 -1.53
CA LEU A 272 0.29 11.76 -1.64
C LEU A 272 0.03 11.25 -3.06
N LEU A 273 0.34 12.06 -4.08
CA LEU A 273 0.23 11.65 -5.48
C LEU A 273 1.19 10.48 -5.79
N ILE A 274 2.43 10.54 -5.30
CA ILE A 274 3.40 9.44 -5.48
C ILE A 274 2.91 8.18 -4.77
N ALA A 275 2.49 8.29 -3.51
CA ALA A 275 2.00 7.16 -2.73
C ALA A 275 0.76 6.50 -3.34
N ALA A 276 -0.15 7.28 -3.94
CA ALA A 276 -1.32 6.76 -4.65
C ALA A 276 -0.97 6.18 -6.03
N ALA A 277 -0.04 6.83 -6.76
CA ALA A 277 0.37 6.40 -8.09
C ALA A 277 1.15 5.07 -8.05
N LEU A 278 1.93 4.80 -7.00
CA LEU A 278 2.72 3.57 -6.87
C LEU A 278 1.88 2.29 -7.00
N PRO A 279 0.87 2.02 -6.16
CA PRO A 279 0.06 0.82 -6.28
C PRO A 279 -0.80 0.81 -7.55
N LEU A 280 -1.31 1.96 -8.00
CA LEU A 280 -2.08 2.06 -9.22
C LEU A 280 -1.23 1.70 -10.45
N ALA A 281 -0.03 2.28 -10.57
CA ALA A 281 0.89 1.98 -11.65
C ALA A 281 1.38 0.52 -11.60
N ALA A 282 1.57 -0.05 -10.41
CA ALA A 282 1.91 -1.46 -10.25
C ALA A 282 0.80 -2.39 -10.78
N VAL A 283 -0.47 -2.09 -10.48
CA VAL A 283 -1.63 -2.83 -11.02
C VAL A 283 -1.70 -2.69 -12.54
N LEU A 284 -1.56 -1.46 -13.07
CA LEU A 284 -1.60 -1.21 -14.51
C LEU A 284 -0.43 -1.89 -15.25
N ALA A 285 0.77 -1.89 -14.66
CA ALA A 285 1.92 -2.59 -15.22
C ALA A 285 1.67 -4.11 -15.30
N LEU A 286 1.10 -4.72 -14.27
CA LEU A 286 0.75 -6.13 -14.27
C LEU A 286 -0.42 -6.46 -15.22
N ALA A 287 -1.26 -5.49 -15.55
CA ALA A 287 -2.34 -5.63 -16.53
C ALA A 287 -1.87 -5.42 -17.98
N ALA A 288 -0.60 -5.06 -18.22
CA ALA A 288 -0.10 -4.88 -19.57
C ALA A 288 -0.13 -6.21 -20.36
N PRO A 289 -0.59 -6.22 -21.63
CA PRO A 289 -0.74 -7.45 -22.41
C PRO A 289 0.57 -8.20 -22.56
N ALA A 290 1.63 -7.52 -22.98
CA ALA A 290 2.94 -8.13 -23.20
C ALA A 290 3.78 -8.22 -21.92
N GLU A 291 4.35 -9.40 -21.63
CA GLU A 291 5.15 -9.64 -20.42
C GLU A 291 6.37 -8.70 -20.34
N HIS A 292 7.06 -8.51 -21.43
CA HIS A 292 8.26 -7.64 -21.46
C HIS A 292 7.92 -6.17 -21.18
N VAL A 293 6.74 -5.68 -21.59
CA VAL A 293 6.24 -4.34 -21.25
C VAL A 293 5.91 -4.26 -19.75
N ALA A 294 5.23 -5.28 -19.20
CA ALA A 294 4.93 -5.37 -17.78
C ALA A 294 6.20 -5.35 -16.91
N ARG A 295 7.19 -6.17 -17.28
CA ARG A 295 8.49 -6.22 -16.60
C ARG A 295 9.22 -4.88 -16.66
N GLY A 296 9.27 -4.26 -17.84
CA GLY A 296 9.84 -2.93 -18.02
C GLY A 296 9.13 -1.88 -17.16
N ALA A 297 7.79 -1.87 -17.16
CA ALA A 297 7.00 -0.92 -16.38
C ALA A 297 7.21 -1.06 -14.87
N LEU A 298 7.27 -2.29 -14.36
CA LEU A 298 7.60 -2.53 -12.94
C LEU A 298 9.04 -2.11 -12.59
N ALA A 299 10.00 -2.40 -13.47
CA ALA A 299 11.39 -1.98 -13.26
C ALA A 299 11.51 -0.45 -13.29
N GLY A 300 10.83 0.23 -14.22
CA GLY A 300 10.77 1.69 -14.30
C GLY A 300 10.07 2.32 -13.08
N LEU A 301 8.98 1.73 -12.62
CA LEU A 301 8.27 2.16 -11.42
C LEU A 301 9.15 2.03 -10.17
N ALA A 302 9.84 0.90 -10.03
CA ALA A 302 10.79 0.69 -8.94
C ALA A 302 11.96 1.68 -9.01
N ALA A 303 12.52 1.94 -10.18
CA ALA A 303 13.57 2.94 -10.37
C ALA A 303 13.09 4.36 -10.04
N ALA A 304 11.85 4.72 -10.42
CA ALA A 304 11.26 6.01 -10.09
C ALA A 304 11.03 6.17 -8.57
N ALA A 305 10.51 5.13 -7.90
CA ALA A 305 10.30 5.13 -6.46
C ALA A 305 11.64 5.17 -5.69
N PHE A 306 12.63 4.41 -6.16
CA PHE A 306 14.00 4.47 -5.65
C PHE A 306 14.59 5.88 -5.80
N GLY A 307 14.35 6.55 -6.94
CA GLY A 307 14.75 7.94 -7.19
C GLY A 307 14.04 8.98 -6.31
N VAL A 308 13.02 8.59 -5.54
CA VAL A 308 12.39 9.44 -4.50
C VAL A 308 12.93 9.08 -3.11
N ALA A 309 13.09 7.79 -2.81
CA ALA A 309 13.49 7.31 -1.48
C ALA A 309 15.00 7.42 -1.21
N ALA A 310 15.85 7.23 -2.23
CA ALA A 310 17.31 7.21 -2.05
C ALA A 310 17.95 8.60 -1.80
N PRO A 311 17.49 9.72 -2.42
CA PRO A 311 18.13 11.01 -2.22
C PRO A 311 18.23 11.46 -0.75
N PRO A 312 17.17 11.42 0.07
CA PRO A 312 17.29 11.79 1.49
C PRO A 312 18.19 10.83 2.29
N VAL A 313 18.25 9.55 1.90
CA VAL A 313 19.20 8.59 2.50
C VAL A 313 20.64 9.00 2.18
N LEU A 314 20.91 9.37 0.93
CA LEU A 314 22.22 9.88 0.53
C LEU A 314 22.60 11.16 1.29
N ALA A 315 21.65 12.09 1.47
CA ALA A 315 21.88 13.30 2.27
C ALA A 315 22.29 12.94 3.72
N GLY A 316 21.58 12.00 4.35
CA GLY A 316 21.91 11.53 5.70
C GLY A 316 23.22 10.74 5.79
N LEU A 317 23.70 10.14 4.69
CA LEU A 317 25.02 9.46 4.65
C LEU A 317 26.19 10.42 4.48
N PHE A 318 25.96 11.59 3.86
CA PHE A 318 27.02 12.58 3.58
C PHE A 318 27.04 13.76 4.56
N ARG A 319 26.11 13.80 5.51
CA ARG A 319 26.01 14.85 6.53
C ARG A 319 25.87 14.26 7.93
N ASP A 320 26.78 14.62 8.82
CA ASP A 320 26.84 14.11 10.20
C ASP A 320 25.67 14.61 11.07
N ASP A 321 25.03 15.74 10.70
CA ASP A 321 23.90 16.33 11.41
C ASP A 321 22.53 15.77 10.97
N LEU A 322 22.49 14.83 10.01
CA LEU A 322 21.28 14.18 9.49
C LEU A 322 21.33 12.67 9.71
N HIS A 323 20.31 12.15 10.34
CA HIS A 323 20.14 10.71 10.57
C HIS A 323 18.96 10.18 9.75
N VAL A 324 19.21 9.11 8.99
CA VAL A 324 18.17 8.46 8.16
C VAL A 324 17.13 7.79 9.04
N THR A 325 15.84 8.03 8.76
CA THR A 325 14.75 7.36 9.46
C THR A 325 14.41 6.01 8.82
N TRP A 326 13.57 5.23 9.48
CA TRP A 326 13.15 3.91 8.98
C TRP A 326 12.27 3.98 7.73
N GLY A 327 11.55 5.07 7.48
CA GLY A 327 10.58 5.16 6.39
C GLY A 327 11.20 5.07 4.99
N PRO A 328 12.20 5.88 4.62
CA PRO A 328 12.93 5.73 3.37
C PRO A 328 13.60 4.37 3.23
N ALA A 329 14.14 3.79 4.31
CA ALA A 329 14.73 2.46 4.29
C ALA A 329 13.67 1.39 3.93
N LEU A 330 12.47 1.48 4.53
CA LEU A 330 11.34 0.60 4.20
C LEU A 330 10.91 0.75 2.72
N ALA A 331 10.82 2.00 2.23
CA ALA A 331 10.50 2.28 0.84
C ALA A 331 11.56 1.69 -0.12
N LEU A 332 12.86 1.83 0.21
CA LEU A 332 13.95 1.25 -0.57
C LEU A 332 13.90 -0.27 -0.60
N VAL A 333 13.66 -0.92 0.52
CA VAL A 333 13.54 -2.39 0.58
C VAL A 333 12.34 -2.87 -0.24
N ALA A 334 11.17 -2.25 -0.08
CA ALA A 334 9.98 -2.61 -0.83
C ALA A 334 10.18 -2.43 -2.35
N THR A 335 10.78 -1.33 -2.78
CA THR A 335 11.06 -1.07 -4.20
C THR A 335 12.13 -2.00 -4.76
N ALA A 336 13.16 -2.37 -3.98
CA ALA A 336 14.17 -3.34 -4.38
C ALA A 336 13.54 -4.73 -4.60
N ILE A 337 12.60 -5.15 -3.76
CA ILE A 337 11.86 -6.40 -3.95
C ILE A 337 11.02 -6.32 -5.24
N VAL A 338 10.31 -5.22 -5.50
CA VAL A 338 9.56 -5.03 -6.77
C VAL A 338 10.49 -5.10 -7.98
N ALA A 339 11.67 -4.47 -7.92
CA ALA A 339 12.68 -4.55 -8.98
C ALA A 339 13.17 -6.00 -9.20
N GLY A 340 13.42 -6.75 -8.13
CA GLY A 340 13.79 -8.16 -8.19
C GLY A 340 12.70 -9.03 -8.83
N LEU A 341 11.44 -8.81 -8.43
CA LEU A 341 10.29 -9.52 -9.01
C LEU A 341 10.09 -9.17 -10.50
N ALA A 342 10.33 -7.94 -10.92
CA ALA A 342 10.32 -7.55 -12.33
C ALA A 342 11.38 -8.29 -13.16
N GLY A 343 12.47 -8.74 -12.55
CA GLY A 343 13.48 -9.59 -13.16
C GLY A 343 13.04 -11.03 -13.41
N THR A 344 12.00 -11.52 -12.73
CA THR A 344 11.48 -12.88 -12.85
C THR A 344 10.46 -13.00 -14.00
N ARG A 345 10.09 -14.21 -14.39
CA ARG A 345 8.97 -14.44 -15.31
C ARG A 345 7.67 -14.14 -14.58
N LEU A 346 6.85 -13.27 -15.16
CA LEU A 346 5.58 -12.84 -14.59
C LEU A 346 4.40 -13.70 -15.05
N THR A 347 4.52 -14.34 -16.22
CA THR A 347 3.46 -15.20 -16.76
C THR A 347 3.49 -16.55 -16.07
N GLU A 348 2.35 -17.02 -15.62
CA GLU A 348 2.19 -18.39 -15.12
C GLU A 348 2.21 -19.34 -16.31
N ARG A 349 3.17 -20.27 -16.29
CA ARG A 349 3.25 -21.30 -17.32
C ARG A 349 2.13 -22.29 -17.08
N THR A 350 1.15 -22.33 -17.96
CA THR A 350 0.00 -23.24 -17.93
C THR A 350 0.38 -24.68 -18.29
N GLU A 351 1.63 -25.09 -17.97
CA GLU A 351 2.14 -26.41 -18.36
C GLU A 351 1.44 -27.60 -17.71
N ASN A 352 0.57 -27.38 -16.72
CA ASN A 352 -0.10 -28.48 -16.00
C ASN A 352 -1.63 -28.42 -16.01
N ALA A 353 -2.24 -27.58 -16.86
CA ALA A 353 -3.70 -27.48 -16.89
C ALA A 353 -4.41 -28.75 -17.39
N GLU A 354 -3.71 -29.63 -18.12
CA GLU A 354 -4.29 -30.86 -18.64
C GLU A 354 -4.13 -32.08 -17.71
N THR A 355 -3.19 -32.01 -16.74
CA THR A 355 -2.97 -33.12 -15.80
C THR A 355 -3.77 -32.98 -14.51
N ASP A 356 -4.23 -31.78 -14.16
CA ASP A 356 -4.94 -31.48 -12.92
C ASP A 356 -6.48 -31.57 -13.02
N LEU A 357 -7.04 -31.89 -14.20
CA LEU A 357 -8.47 -32.15 -14.36
C LEU A 357 -8.97 -33.40 -13.64
N ALA A 358 -8.08 -34.22 -13.09
CA ALA A 358 -8.41 -35.45 -12.37
C ALA A 358 -8.32 -35.35 -10.84
N GLY A 359 -7.85 -34.27 -10.29
CA GLY A 359 -7.73 -34.09 -8.85
C GLY A 359 -8.19 -32.70 -8.44
N SER A 360 -9.39 -32.59 -7.87
CA SER A 360 -9.80 -31.42 -7.10
C SER A 360 -8.77 -31.19 -5.99
N ALA A 361 -7.69 -30.46 -6.29
CA ALA A 361 -6.74 -29.99 -5.29
C ALA A 361 -7.50 -29.01 -4.38
N LYS A 362 -8.13 -29.55 -3.33
CA LYS A 362 -8.51 -28.75 -2.16
C LYS A 362 -7.24 -28.04 -1.73
N LEU A 363 -7.14 -26.73 -2.00
CA LEU A 363 -6.04 -25.92 -1.52
C LEU A 363 -5.90 -26.16 -0.02
N PRO A 364 -4.83 -26.83 0.46
CA PRO A 364 -4.63 -27.09 1.87
C PRO A 364 -4.30 -25.77 2.54
N GLY A 365 -5.30 -25.02 3.00
CA GLY A 365 -5.01 -23.75 3.65
C GLY A 365 -6.21 -22.85 3.96
N LEU A 366 -7.37 -23.00 3.31
CA LEU A 366 -8.52 -22.10 3.54
C LEU A 366 -8.94 -22.08 5.01
N PHE A 367 -8.88 -23.22 5.70
CA PHE A 367 -9.13 -23.30 7.14
C PHE A 367 -8.12 -22.47 7.94
N TRP A 368 -6.82 -22.60 7.63
CA TRP A 368 -5.77 -21.85 8.32
C TRP A 368 -5.83 -20.36 8.03
N TRP A 369 -6.14 -19.98 6.79
CA TRP A 369 -6.34 -18.57 6.43
C TRP A 369 -7.54 -17.94 7.15
N ARG A 370 -8.67 -18.64 7.27
CA ARG A 370 -9.83 -18.19 8.05
C ARG A 370 -9.51 -18.11 9.54
N LEU A 371 -8.81 -19.10 10.06
CA LEU A 371 -8.40 -19.14 11.46
C LEU A 371 -7.46 -17.96 11.78
N THR A 372 -6.42 -17.75 11.00
CA THR A 372 -5.48 -16.64 11.19
C THR A 372 -6.18 -15.28 11.08
N THR A 373 -7.05 -15.09 10.08
CA THR A 373 -7.82 -13.84 9.92
C THR A 373 -8.72 -13.56 11.12
N GLY A 374 -9.46 -14.57 11.59
CA GLY A 374 -10.33 -14.43 12.74
C GLY A 374 -9.56 -14.19 14.04
N LEU A 375 -8.46 -14.92 14.28
CA LEU A 375 -7.61 -14.75 15.45
C LEU A 375 -6.91 -13.39 15.48
N LEU A 376 -6.40 -12.91 14.36
CA LEU A 376 -5.82 -11.57 14.25
C LEU A 376 -6.88 -10.49 14.50
N GLY A 377 -8.10 -10.66 13.96
CA GLY A 377 -9.22 -9.77 14.24
C GLY A 377 -9.59 -9.73 15.72
N LEU A 378 -9.67 -10.88 16.39
CA LEU A 378 -9.95 -10.96 17.84
C LEU A 378 -8.78 -10.41 18.67
N ALA A 379 -7.53 -10.68 18.29
CA ALA A 379 -6.36 -10.09 18.95
C ALA A 379 -6.36 -8.56 18.84
N THR A 380 -6.77 -8.01 17.69
CA THR A 380 -6.99 -6.58 17.50
C THR A 380 -8.02 -6.03 18.48
N VAL A 381 -9.15 -6.73 18.62
CA VAL A 381 -10.22 -6.35 19.56
C VAL A 381 -9.69 -6.32 21.00
N VAL A 382 -8.99 -7.37 21.44
CA VAL A 382 -8.39 -7.44 22.78
C VAL A 382 -7.41 -6.30 23.01
N ALA A 383 -6.49 -6.06 22.05
CA ALA A 383 -5.53 -4.98 22.17
C ALA A 383 -6.19 -3.59 22.22
N ALA A 384 -7.25 -3.37 21.40
CA ALA A 384 -8.02 -2.12 21.40
C ALA A 384 -8.81 -1.92 22.71
N LEU A 385 -9.40 -2.99 23.28
CA LEU A 385 -10.06 -2.94 24.57
C LEU A 385 -9.07 -2.59 25.69
N VAL A 386 -7.92 -3.27 25.73
CA VAL A 386 -6.87 -2.95 26.72
C VAL A 386 -6.38 -1.52 26.54
N GLY A 387 -6.18 -1.06 25.29
CA GLY A 387 -5.81 0.30 24.96
C GLY A 387 -6.84 1.35 25.39
N ALA A 388 -8.15 1.01 25.34
CA ALA A 388 -9.23 1.90 25.78
C ALA A 388 -9.34 2.01 27.31
N PHE A 389 -9.02 0.95 28.05
CA PHE A 389 -9.16 0.93 29.50
C PHE A 389 -7.85 1.23 30.25
N ALA A 390 -6.68 1.01 29.63
CA ALA A 390 -5.41 1.38 30.24
C ALA A 390 -5.14 2.89 30.05
N PRO A 391 -4.43 3.54 31.00
CA PRO A 391 -4.10 4.95 30.90
C PRO A 391 -3.29 5.26 29.64
N GLN A 392 -3.69 6.29 28.88
CA GLN A 392 -2.99 6.68 27.65
C GLN A 392 -1.84 7.65 27.93
N VAL A 393 -1.92 8.43 29.01
CA VAL A 393 -0.90 9.38 29.44
C VAL A 393 -0.53 9.11 30.90
N ALA A 394 0.76 8.95 31.18
CA ALA A 394 1.31 8.93 32.52
C ALA A 394 1.79 10.35 32.87
N VAL A 395 1.31 10.90 33.97
CA VAL A 395 1.70 12.23 34.47
C VAL A 395 2.50 12.02 35.76
N THR A 396 3.74 12.49 35.77
CA THR A 396 4.60 12.43 36.96
C THR A 396 4.82 13.84 37.49
N ALA A 397 4.37 14.11 38.72
CA ALA A 397 4.63 15.39 39.38
C ALA A 397 6.04 15.39 39.98
N LEU A 398 6.85 16.35 39.55
CA LEU A 398 8.20 16.59 40.07
C LEU A 398 8.09 17.66 41.16
N ASN A 399 7.81 17.24 42.43
CA ASN A 399 7.82 18.17 43.54
C ASN A 399 9.26 18.38 44.03
N PRO A 400 9.81 19.60 43.97
CA PRO A 400 11.12 19.87 44.58
C PRO A 400 11.04 19.64 46.09
N GLY A 401 11.63 18.54 46.56
CA GLY A 401 11.67 18.17 47.99
C GLY A 401 10.78 16.99 48.37
N ALA A 402 9.98 16.41 47.48
CA ALA A 402 9.27 15.15 47.74
C ALA A 402 10.21 13.95 47.46
N THR A 403 10.27 13.02 48.40
CA THR A 403 11.08 11.80 48.26
C THR A 403 10.50 10.77 47.31
N THR A 404 9.25 10.93 46.92
CA THR A 404 8.53 10.05 45.96
C THR A 404 7.77 10.89 44.93
N PRO A 405 7.94 10.61 43.63
CA PRO A 405 7.14 11.24 42.59
C PRO A 405 5.69 10.80 42.72
N VAL A 406 4.76 11.75 42.63
CA VAL A 406 3.33 11.46 42.57
C VAL A 406 2.98 11.18 41.11
N SER A 407 2.64 9.95 40.78
CA SER A 407 2.16 9.58 39.45
C SER A 407 0.65 9.67 39.39
N ALA A 408 0.15 10.34 38.36
CA ALA A 408 -1.27 10.36 37.99
C ALA A 408 -1.43 9.77 36.60
N ALA A 409 -2.62 9.29 36.31
CA ALA A 409 -2.97 8.75 35.01
C ALA A 409 -4.03 9.65 34.36
N ALA A 410 -3.90 9.91 33.07
CA ALA A 410 -4.91 10.62 32.30
C ALA A 410 -5.41 9.78 31.11
N ASP A 411 -6.70 9.84 30.91
CA ASP A 411 -7.40 9.09 29.87
C ASP A 411 -7.74 10.02 28.69
N SER A 412 -7.63 9.49 27.47
CA SER A 412 -8.07 10.19 26.27
C SER A 412 -9.61 10.28 26.23
N PRO A 413 -10.21 11.42 25.86
CA PRO A 413 -11.64 11.50 25.59
C PRO A 413 -12.08 10.56 24.46
N ALA A 414 -11.19 10.19 23.53
CA ALA A 414 -11.46 9.28 22.43
C ALA A 414 -11.45 7.78 22.83
N ARG A 415 -11.19 7.42 24.10
CA ARG A 415 -11.17 6.01 24.54
C ARG A 415 -12.49 5.28 24.28
N TRP A 416 -13.64 5.96 24.45
CA TRP A 416 -14.96 5.39 24.20
C TRP A 416 -15.20 5.13 22.71
N PHE A 417 -14.62 5.97 21.86
CA PHE A 417 -14.64 5.78 20.41
C PHE A 417 -13.85 4.52 20.01
N LEU A 418 -12.68 4.29 20.60
CA LEU A 418 -11.88 3.08 20.39
C LEU A 418 -12.61 1.82 20.90
N LEU A 419 -13.29 1.91 22.05
CA LEU A 419 -14.08 0.82 22.60
C LEU A 419 -15.21 0.43 21.66
N VAL A 420 -15.98 1.39 21.14
CA VAL A 420 -17.07 1.12 20.18
C VAL A 420 -16.52 0.53 18.89
N ALA A 421 -15.40 1.05 18.38
CA ALA A 421 -14.73 0.49 17.20
C ALA A 421 -14.30 -0.97 17.42
N ALA A 422 -13.78 -1.31 18.61
CA ALA A 422 -13.42 -2.67 19.00
C ALA A 422 -14.63 -3.61 19.02
N LEU A 423 -15.74 -3.17 19.62
CA LEU A 423 -16.99 -3.96 19.66
C LEU A 423 -17.58 -4.17 18.26
N VAL A 424 -17.53 -3.16 17.42
CA VAL A 424 -17.94 -3.25 16.01
C VAL A 424 -17.09 -4.28 15.25
N LEU A 425 -15.78 -4.30 15.48
CA LEU A 425 -14.88 -5.26 14.84
C LEU A 425 -15.03 -6.68 15.39
N ALA A 426 -15.43 -6.84 16.66
CA ALA A 426 -15.55 -8.15 17.30
C ALA A 426 -16.55 -9.06 16.58
N VAL A 427 -17.66 -8.50 16.08
CA VAL A 427 -18.71 -9.26 15.40
C VAL A 427 -18.21 -9.94 14.11
N PRO A 428 -17.64 -9.21 13.13
CA PRO A 428 -17.12 -9.84 11.93
C PRO A 428 -15.88 -10.71 12.22
N ALA A 429 -15.02 -10.37 13.19
CA ALA A 429 -13.87 -11.18 13.57
C ALA A 429 -14.30 -12.57 14.08
N ALA A 430 -15.27 -12.64 14.96
CA ALA A 430 -15.87 -13.90 15.40
C ALA A 430 -16.62 -14.61 14.26
N GLY A 431 -17.34 -13.86 13.43
CA GLY A 431 -18.09 -14.39 12.29
C GLY A 431 -17.24 -15.09 11.23
N VAL A 432 -15.97 -14.67 11.04
CA VAL A 432 -15.03 -15.33 10.12
C VAL A 432 -14.66 -16.74 10.59
N LEU A 433 -14.62 -16.99 11.89
CA LEU A 433 -14.30 -18.30 12.47
C LEU A 433 -15.44 -19.33 12.26
N VAL A 434 -16.66 -18.86 12.04
CA VAL A 434 -17.82 -19.71 11.82
C VAL A 434 -18.02 -19.95 10.32
N PRO A 435 -17.93 -21.19 9.81
CA PRO A 435 -17.97 -21.45 8.36
C PRO A 435 -19.24 -20.95 7.66
N LYS A 436 -20.39 -20.93 8.35
CA LYS A 436 -21.67 -20.48 7.79
C LYS A 436 -21.74 -18.97 7.55
N THR A 437 -21.04 -18.18 8.35
CA THR A 437 -21.04 -16.70 8.31
C THR A 437 -19.79 -16.12 7.67
N ALA A 438 -18.73 -16.92 7.51
CA ALA A 438 -17.42 -16.48 7.03
C ALA A 438 -17.49 -15.72 5.69
N ALA A 439 -18.31 -16.16 4.74
CA ALA A 439 -18.47 -15.54 3.42
C ALA A 439 -19.01 -14.10 3.49
N VAL A 440 -19.76 -13.75 4.53
CA VAL A 440 -20.31 -12.40 4.77
C VAL A 440 -19.43 -11.63 5.77
N ALA A 441 -18.98 -12.30 6.82
CA ALA A 441 -18.18 -11.67 7.88
C ALA A 441 -16.81 -11.19 7.40
N ARG A 442 -16.16 -11.93 6.50
CA ARG A 442 -14.84 -11.57 5.96
C ARG A 442 -14.83 -10.25 5.19
N PRO A 443 -15.74 -9.98 4.22
CA PRO A 443 -15.80 -8.68 3.55
C PRO A 443 -16.06 -7.54 4.53
N VAL A 444 -16.91 -7.74 5.55
CA VAL A 444 -17.15 -6.74 6.60
C VAL A 444 -15.87 -6.49 7.41
N LEU A 445 -15.14 -7.55 7.82
CA LEU A 445 -13.86 -7.43 8.53
C LEU A 445 -12.84 -6.66 7.70
N GLY A 446 -12.78 -6.94 6.37
CA GLY A 446 -11.91 -6.26 5.41
C GLY A 446 -12.16 -4.75 5.28
N VAL A 447 -13.26 -4.24 5.85
CA VAL A 447 -13.58 -2.80 5.92
C VAL A 447 -13.54 -2.29 7.35
N ALA A 448 -14.13 -3.03 8.29
CA ALA A 448 -14.33 -2.60 9.68
C ALA A 448 -13.03 -2.37 10.47
N TRP A 449 -11.90 -3.01 10.07
CA TRP A 449 -10.60 -2.78 10.68
C TRP A 449 -10.17 -1.31 10.63
N ALA A 450 -10.57 -0.56 9.57
CA ALA A 450 -10.26 0.85 9.44
C ALA A 450 -10.92 1.70 10.55
N GLY A 451 -11.98 1.20 11.19
CA GLY A 451 -12.57 1.81 12.37
C GLY A 451 -11.63 1.82 13.58
N ILE A 452 -10.81 0.76 13.74
CA ILE A 452 -9.76 0.73 14.77
C ILE A 452 -8.67 1.77 14.46
N VAL A 453 -8.32 1.93 13.19
CA VAL A 453 -7.32 2.95 12.79
C VAL A 453 -7.87 4.35 13.04
N LEU A 454 -9.12 4.59 12.65
CA LEU A 454 -9.81 5.87 12.86
C LEU A 454 -9.86 6.25 14.35
N ALA A 455 -10.34 5.34 15.21
CA ALA A 455 -10.45 5.61 16.63
C ALA A 455 -9.09 5.60 17.36
N GLY A 456 -8.20 4.69 16.99
CA GLY A 456 -6.88 4.56 17.61
C GLY A 456 -5.98 5.76 17.35
N THR A 457 -6.01 6.33 16.14
CA THR A 457 -5.26 7.56 15.85
C THR A 457 -5.81 8.76 16.63
N ALA A 458 -7.11 8.83 16.88
CA ALA A 458 -7.70 9.86 17.74
C ALA A 458 -7.24 9.71 19.22
N VAL A 459 -7.15 8.48 19.73
CA VAL A 459 -6.61 8.20 21.07
C VAL A 459 -5.13 8.56 21.15
N LEU A 460 -4.32 8.14 20.18
CA LEU A 460 -2.88 8.42 20.14
C LEU A 460 -2.59 9.92 20.03
N ASN A 461 -3.42 10.67 19.32
CA ASN A 461 -3.26 12.13 19.21
C ASN A 461 -3.25 12.80 20.57
N THR A 462 -4.16 12.43 21.46
CA THR A 462 -4.22 12.99 22.81
C THR A 462 -2.93 12.70 23.59
N ALA A 463 -2.42 11.46 23.52
CA ALA A 463 -1.19 11.06 24.22
C ALA A 463 0.04 11.78 23.66
N LEU A 464 0.17 11.85 22.33
CA LEU A 464 1.30 12.50 21.66
C LEU A 464 1.28 14.03 21.89
N THR A 465 0.12 14.66 21.83
CA THR A 465 -0.01 16.09 22.08
C THR A 465 0.34 16.45 23.54
N ALA A 466 -0.09 15.62 24.50
CA ALA A 466 0.24 15.83 25.91
C ALA A 466 1.74 15.73 26.17
N THR A 467 2.42 14.73 25.59
CA THR A 467 3.89 14.58 25.73
C THR A 467 4.65 15.73 25.07
N GLN A 468 4.20 16.20 23.90
CA GLN A 468 4.82 17.35 23.22
C GLN A 468 4.66 18.65 24.03
N ALA A 469 3.46 18.90 24.58
CA ALA A 469 3.20 20.09 25.41
C ALA A 469 4.06 20.08 26.68
N GLY A 470 4.24 18.91 27.32
CA GLY A 470 5.10 18.76 28.48
C GLY A 470 6.58 19.05 28.18
N ASN A 471 7.07 18.58 27.04
CA ASN A 471 8.44 18.85 26.59
C ASN A 471 8.68 20.33 26.28
N LEU A 472 7.70 21.04 25.65
CA LEU A 472 7.80 22.45 25.32
C LEU A 472 7.82 23.35 26.58
N ALA A 473 7.12 22.97 27.64
CA ALA A 473 7.13 23.69 28.91
C ALA A 473 8.53 23.72 29.55
N GLY A 474 9.38 22.74 29.27
CA GLY A 474 10.78 22.68 29.73
C GLY A 474 11.73 23.69 29.06
N PHE A 475 11.40 24.20 27.88
CA PHE A 475 12.25 25.17 27.15
C PHE A 475 12.06 26.64 27.57
N GLY A 476 11.09 26.94 28.43
CA GLY A 476 10.74 28.31 28.84
C GLY A 476 11.67 28.96 29.87
N GLY A 477 12.78 28.37 30.27
CA GLY A 477 13.86 28.99 31.03
C GLY A 477 13.54 29.40 32.48
N ALA A 478 12.33 29.20 32.98
CA ALA A 478 11.93 29.53 34.33
C ALA A 478 11.39 28.30 35.04
N ALA A 479 12.13 27.78 35.99
CA ALA A 479 11.81 26.67 36.88
C ALA A 479 11.56 25.31 36.19
N ALA A 480 12.16 24.24 36.70
CA ALA A 480 11.98 22.86 36.25
C ALA A 480 10.48 22.53 36.07
N PRO A 481 10.09 21.78 35.01
CA PRO A 481 8.69 21.43 34.80
C PRO A 481 8.17 20.71 36.07
N VAL A 482 7.07 21.22 36.58
CA VAL A 482 6.41 20.62 37.76
C VAL A 482 5.77 19.27 37.41
N PHE A 483 5.59 19.00 36.10
CA PHE A 483 4.99 17.77 35.58
C PHE A 483 5.77 17.28 34.38
N SER A 484 6.06 15.96 34.32
CA SER A 484 6.44 15.26 33.09
C SER A 484 5.27 14.45 32.58
N TYR A 485 5.12 14.41 31.26
CA TYR A 485 4.09 13.66 30.56
C TYR A 485 4.75 12.57 29.72
N ASP A 486 4.46 11.32 30.01
CA ASP A 486 4.98 10.17 29.30
C ASP A 486 3.86 9.36 28.66
N LEU A 487 4.19 8.58 27.63
CA LEU A 487 3.23 7.67 27.00
C LEU A 487 2.82 6.57 27.99
N GLY A 488 1.53 6.48 28.27
CA GLY A 488 0.98 5.43 29.11
C GLY A 488 0.85 4.07 28.38
N ALA A 489 0.64 3.01 29.16
CA ALA A 489 0.46 1.67 28.61
C ALA A 489 -0.71 1.58 27.60
N GLY A 490 -1.77 2.38 27.78
CA GLY A 490 -2.91 2.43 26.86
C GLY A 490 -2.53 2.89 25.45
N ALA A 491 -1.57 3.83 25.34
CA ALA A 491 -1.04 4.26 24.03
C ALA A 491 -0.29 3.12 23.33
N ALA A 492 0.53 2.35 24.06
CA ALA A 492 1.25 1.20 23.51
C ALA A 492 0.30 0.09 23.02
N TRP A 493 -0.74 -0.23 23.79
CA TRP A 493 -1.75 -1.20 23.39
C TRP A 493 -2.63 -0.71 22.21
N THR A 494 -2.91 0.59 22.14
CA THR A 494 -3.60 1.20 20.99
C THR A 494 -2.74 1.07 19.73
N PHE A 495 -1.42 1.33 19.83
CA PHE A 495 -0.51 1.12 18.71
C PHE A 495 -0.45 -0.35 18.28
N ALA A 496 -0.39 -1.29 19.22
CA ALA A 496 -0.46 -2.72 18.92
C ALA A 496 -1.77 -3.09 18.21
N ALA A 497 -2.90 -2.50 18.62
CA ALA A 497 -4.19 -2.70 17.96
C ALA A 497 -4.18 -2.21 16.50
N LEU A 498 -3.53 -1.07 16.21
CA LEU A 498 -3.37 -0.57 14.82
C LEU A 498 -2.59 -1.56 13.95
N VAL A 499 -1.48 -2.08 14.45
CA VAL A 499 -0.64 -3.06 13.74
C VAL A 499 -1.42 -4.35 13.49
N LEU A 500 -2.08 -4.89 14.53
CA LEU A 500 -2.88 -6.11 14.42
C LEU A 500 -4.08 -5.94 13.47
N ALA A 501 -4.72 -4.76 13.45
CA ALA A 501 -5.79 -4.42 12.52
C ALA A 501 -5.31 -4.47 11.07
N ALA A 502 -4.15 -3.90 10.78
CA ALA A 502 -3.55 -3.95 9.45
C ALA A 502 -3.22 -5.40 9.03
N LEU A 503 -2.66 -6.20 9.94
CA LEU A 503 -2.38 -7.62 9.67
C LEU A 503 -3.66 -8.43 9.46
N ALA A 504 -4.72 -8.16 10.22
CA ALA A 504 -6.03 -8.80 10.04
C ALA A 504 -6.65 -8.45 8.67
N ALA A 505 -6.50 -7.20 8.22
CA ALA A 505 -6.93 -6.76 6.90
C ALA A 505 -6.18 -7.50 5.78
N LEU A 506 -4.86 -7.60 5.89
CA LEU A 506 -4.03 -8.33 4.92
C LEU A 506 -4.41 -9.83 4.87
N ALA A 507 -4.63 -10.44 6.03
CA ALA A 507 -5.09 -11.83 6.11
C ALA A 507 -6.49 -12.02 5.51
N ALA A 508 -7.41 -11.05 5.70
CA ALA A 508 -8.74 -11.07 5.11
C ALA A 508 -8.70 -10.98 3.57
N VAL A 509 -7.81 -10.14 3.03
CA VAL A 509 -7.56 -10.05 1.58
C VAL A 509 -6.99 -11.37 1.06
N GLY A 510 -5.97 -11.94 1.72
CA GLY A 510 -5.38 -13.23 1.35
C GLY A 510 -6.41 -14.36 1.32
N THR A 511 -7.26 -14.46 2.35
CA THR A 511 -8.38 -15.40 2.40
C THR A 511 -9.34 -15.21 1.21
N GLY A 512 -9.59 -13.95 0.82
CA GLY A 512 -10.47 -13.59 -0.30
C GLY A 512 -9.95 -14.05 -1.66
N VAL A 513 -8.64 -14.00 -1.85
CA VAL A 513 -8.00 -14.46 -3.08
C VAL A 513 -8.12 -15.96 -3.21
N VAL A 514 -7.80 -16.70 -2.15
CA VAL A 514 -7.91 -18.17 -2.13
C VAL A 514 -9.35 -18.64 -2.41
N GLU A 515 -10.36 -17.95 -1.87
CA GLU A 515 -11.76 -18.27 -2.17
C GLU A 515 -12.20 -17.92 -3.60
N ARG A 516 -11.55 -16.96 -4.24
CA ARG A 516 -11.86 -16.55 -5.62
C ARG A 516 -11.31 -17.51 -6.66
N GLU A 517 -10.16 -18.11 -6.40
CA GLU A 517 -9.57 -19.15 -7.26
C GLU A 517 -10.47 -20.39 -7.35
N ASP A 518 -11.17 -20.73 -6.25
CA ASP A 518 -12.15 -21.84 -6.25
C ASP A 518 -13.46 -21.52 -7.02
N ALA A 519 -13.75 -20.27 -7.32
CA ALA A 519 -15.08 -19.88 -7.79
C ALA A 519 -15.22 -19.65 -9.32
N GLY A 520 -14.13 -19.52 -10.07
CA GLY A 520 -14.07 -19.63 -11.53
C GLY A 520 -14.91 -18.67 -12.39
N ASP A 521 -15.70 -17.74 -11.81
CA ASP A 521 -16.66 -16.92 -12.56
C ASP A 521 -16.26 -15.44 -12.60
N ASP A 522 -16.03 -14.92 -13.80
CA ASP A 522 -16.00 -13.49 -14.08
C ASP A 522 -17.43 -12.95 -14.03
N THR A 523 -17.79 -12.30 -12.91
CA THR A 523 -19.08 -11.63 -12.78
C THR A 523 -19.03 -10.28 -13.49
N GLU A 524 -19.93 -10.06 -14.45
CA GLU A 524 -20.13 -8.75 -15.09
C GLU A 524 -20.47 -7.68 -14.04
N PRO A 525 -19.97 -6.43 -14.19
CA PRO A 525 -20.24 -5.35 -13.26
C PRO A 525 -21.75 -5.07 -13.15
N ASP A 526 -22.29 -5.06 -11.93
CA ASP A 526 -23.69 -4.71 -11.69
C ASP A 526 -23.87 -3.18 -11.70
N HIS A 527 -24.31 -2.67 -12.87
CA HIS A 527 -24.53 -1.23 -13.07
C HIS A 527 -25.61 -0.61 -12.16
N ARG A 528 -26.52 -1.42 -11.60
CA ARG A 528 -27.59 -0.91 -10.72
C ARG A 528 -27.08 -0.46 -9.37
N THR A 529 -26.08 -1.15 -8.83
CA THR A 529 -25.46 -0.81 -7.55
C THR A 529 -24.36 0.24 -7.69
N LEU A 530 -23.84 0.47 -8.89
CA LEU A 530 -22.74 1.40 -9.15
C LEU A 530 -23.06 2.84 -8.71
N THR A 531 -24.24 3.36 -9.13
CA THR A 531 -24.61 4.76 -8.85
C THR A 531 -24.71 5.07 -7.35
N PRO A 532 -25.48 4.31 -6.53
CA PRO A 532 -25.59 4.59 -5.11
C PRO A 532 -24.29 4.26 -4.34
N ALA A 533 -23.52 3.26 -4.78
CA ALA A 533 -22.21 2.96 -4.17
C ALA A 533 -21.21 4.11 -4.44
N ALA A 534 -21.16 4.64 -5.66
CA ALA A 534 -20.34 5.79 -6.01
C ALA A 534 -20.76 7.06 -5.24
N ALA A 535 -22.07 7.33 -5.17
CA ALA A 535 -22.60 8.45 -4.39
C ALA A 535 -22.21 8.33 -2.91
N GLY A 536 -22.37 7.14 -2.32
CA GLY A 536 -21.97 6.86 -0.95
C GLY A 536 -20.46 7.04 -0.72
N ALA A 537 -19.62 6.61 -1.66
CA ALA A 537 -18.18 6.78 -1.58
C ALA A 537 -17.76 8.27 -1.66
N ILE A 538 -18.36 9.05 -2.57
CA ILE A 538 -18.11 10.50 -2.69
C ILE A 538 -18.51 11.21 -1.40
N LEU A 539 -19.71 10.92 -0.87
CA LEU A 539 -20.18 11.48 0.38
C LEU A 539 -19.28 11.07 1.56
N ALA A 540 -18.77 9.83 1.58
CA ALA A 540 -17.84 9.37 2.62
C ALA A 540 -16.52 10.14 2.58
N VAL A 541 -15.93 10.36 1.40
CA VAL A 541 -14.72 11.18 1.24
C VAL A 541 -14.95 12.60 1.74
N ALA A 542 -16.11 13.19 1.42
CA ALA A 542 -16.48 14.51 1.93
C ALA A 542 -16.69 14.50 3.46
N ALA A 543 -17.31 13.46 4.02
CA ALA A 543 -17.52 13.30 5.45
C ALA A 543 -16.21 13.24 6.22
N PHE A 544 -15.26 12.40 5.80
CA PHE A 544 -13.92 12.30 6.40
C PHE A 544 -13.07 13.55 6.17
N GLY A 545 -13.40 14.33 5.14
CA GLY A 545 -12.76 15.62 4.84
C GLY A 545 -13.17 16.75 5.77
N LEU A 546 -14.40 16.70 6.30
CA LEU A 546 -15.01 17.75 7.08
C LEU A 546 -15.04 17.39 8.58
N PRO A 547 -14.95 18.39 9.49
CA PRO A 547 -15.07 18.13 10.92
C PRO A 547 -16.47 17.62 11.27
N VAL A 548 -16.54 16.63 12.18
CA VAL A 548 -17.79 16.03 12.66
C VAL A 548 -18.46 16.89 13.74
N PHE A 549 -17.66 17.52 14.62
CA PHE A 549 -18.16 18.38 15.68
C PHE A 549 -17.26 19.60 15.91
N ALA A 550 -17.80 20.60 16.52
CA ALA A 550 -17.10 21.78 16.98
C ALA A 550 -17.45 22.08 18.43
N VAL A 551 -16.47 22.52 19.20
CA VAL A 551 -16.59 22.99 20.59
C VAL A 551 -16.03 24.40 20.65
N PRO A 552 -16.45 25.29 21.55
CA PRO A 552 -15.84 26.60 21.69
C PRO A 552 -14.32 26.53 21.85
N GLY A 553 -13.59 27.09 20.89
CA GLY A 553 -12.12 27.07 20.87
C GLY A 553 -11.45 25.81 20.28
N TYR A 554 -12.22 24.78 19.85
CA TYR A 554 -11.69 23.58 19.24
C TYR A 554 -12.62 23.04 18.14
N VAL A 555 -12.05 22.64 17.02
CA VAL A 555 -12.75 21.99 15.91
C VAL A 555 -12.17 20.59 15.72
N ALA A 556 -13.03 19.59 15.61
CA ALA A 556 -12.58 18.22 15.36
C ALA A 556 -11.75 18.12 14.08
N ALA A 557 -10.84 17.15 14.04
CA ALA A 557 -9.99 16.94 12.87
C ALA A 557 -10.82 16.56 11.63
N GLY A 558 -10.40 17.08 10.48
CA GLY A 558 -10.91 16.72 9.17
C GLY A 558 -9.76 16.76 8.17
N LEU A 559 -9.78 15.95 7.12
CA LEU A 559 -8.68 15.87 6.14
C LEU A 559 -8.40 17.22 5.45
N TRP A 560 -9.41 18.09 5.34
CA TRP A 560 -9.28 19.38 4.67
C TRP A 560 -8.94 20.54 5.62
N SER A 561 -9.02 20.33 6.94
CA SER A 561 -8.80 21.39 7.92
C SER A 561 -7.37 21.39 8.48
N HIS A 562 -6.92 20.28 9.03
CA HIS A 562 -5.60 20.11 9.64
C HIS A 562 -5.13 18.69 9.42
N LEU A 563 -3.85 18.52 9.15
CA LEU A 563 -3.23 17.21 8.97
C LEU A 563 -2.43 16.85 10.23
N ASP A 564 -3.12 16.21 11.15
CA ASP A 564 -2.60 15.71 12.42
C ASP A 564 -2.61 14.18 12.48
N THR A 565 -2.24 13.62 13.62
CA THR A 565 -2.30 12.17 13.87
C THR A 565 -3.67 11.54 13.52
N PRO A 566 -4.84 12.14 13.84
CA PRO A 566 -6.16 11.63 13.47
C PRO A 566 -6.40 11.56 11.95
N SER A 567 -5.74 12.42 11.18
CA SER A 567 -5.92 12.47 9.72
C SER A 567 -5.49 11.19 9.02
N TRP A 568 -4.56 10.42 9.59
CA TRP A 568 -4.20 9.09 9.10
C TRP A 568 -5.36 8.10 9.19
N GLY A 569 -6.10 8.16 10.31
CA GLY A 569 -7.31 7.36 10.48
C GLY A 569 -8.38 7.73 9.46
N LEU A 570 -8.62 9.04 9.27
CA LEU A 570 -9.57 9.57 8.30
C LEU A 570 -9.20 9.19 6.86
N LEU A 571 -7.92 9.33 6.48
CA LEU A 571 -7.42 8.95 5.16
C LEU A 571 -7.58 7.45 4.90
N THR A 572 -7.22 6.63 5.89
CA THR A 572 -7.39 5.17 5.81
C THR A 572 -8.85 4.79 5.65
N ALA A 573 -9.75 5.40 6.44
CA ALA A 573 -11.18 5.16 6.36
C ALA A 573 -11.75 5.57 4.99
N ALA A 574 -11.38 6.72 4.47
CA ALA A 574 -11.78 7.20 3.15
C ALA A 574 -11.31 6.22 2.03
N ALA A 575 -10.04 5.82 2.05
CA ALA A 575 -9.47 4.88 1.08
C ALA A 575 -10.18 3.52 1.13
N VAL A 576 -10.45 3.01 2.33
CA VAL A 576 -11.12 1.72 2.52
C VAL A 576 -12.58 1.77 2.04
N VAL A 577 -13.32 2.86 2.30
CA VAL A 577 -14.71 3.01 1.80
C VAL A 577 -14.74 3.10 0.28
N VAL A 578 -13.86 3.88 -0.34
CA VAL A 578 -13.75 3.97 -1.81
C VAL A 578 -13.38 2.60 -2.40
N GLY A 579 -12.41 1.91 -1.81
CA GLY A 579 -12.01 0.56 -2.22
C GLY A 579 -13.15 -0.46 -2.09
N ALA A 580 -13.89 -0.42 -0.98
CA ALA A 580 -15.05 -1.30 -0.75
C ALA A 580 -16.16 -1.05 -1.77
N ALA A 581 -16.49 0.22 -2.07
CA ALA A 581 -17.47 0.58 -3.07
C ALA A 581 -17.05 0.10 -4.49
N ALA A 582 -15.78 0.30 -4.86
CA ALA A 582 -15.25 -0.17 -6.13
C ALA A 582 -15.26 -1.70 -6.27
N LEU A 583 -14.89 -2.43 -5.20
CA LEU A 583 -14.88 -3.89 -5.19
C LEU A 583 -16.31 -4.47 -5.18
N ALA A 584 -17.26 -3.79 -4.53
CA ALA A 584 -18.65 -4.24 -4.46
C ALA A 584 -19.28 -4.36 -5.84
N THR A 585 -18.98 -3.45 -6.78
CA THR A 585 -19.53 -3.47 -8.15
C THR A 585 -19.10 -4.70 -8.96
N ARG A 586 -18.00 -5.35 -8.57
CA ARG A 586 -17.43 -6.54 -9.24
C ARG A 586 -17.55 -7.81 -8.40
N SER A 587 -18.28 -7.73 -7.29
CA SER A 587 -18.45 -8.85 -6.37
C SER A 587 -19.82 -9.52 -6.51
N ARG A 588 -19.93 -10.78 -6.09
CA ARG A 588 -21.23 -11.47 -5.99
C ARG A 588 -22.17 -10.72 -5.04
N PRO A 589 -23.51 -10.81 -5.17
CA PRO A 589 -24.46 -10.00 -4.41
C PRO A 589 -24.27 -10.01 -2.90
N LYS A 590 -24.06 -11.18 -2.27
CA LYS A 590 -23.86 -11.28 -0.82
C LYS A 590 -22.56 -10.63 -0.33
N PRO A 591 -21.37 -10.92 -0.91
CA PRO A 591 -20.14 -10.20 -0.58
C PRO A 591 -20.20 -8.69 -0.90
N ALA A 592 -20.84 -8.30 -2.00
CA ALA A 592 -21.02 -6.89 -2.36
C ALA A 592 -21.85 -6.14 -1.30
N ALA A 593 -22.99 -6.71 -0.91
CA ALA A 593 -23.81 -6.16 0.17
C ALA A 593 -23.02 -6.07 1.49
N ALA A 594 -22.21 -7.09 1.81
CA ALA A 594 -21.38 -7.11 3.00
C ALA A 594 -20.28 -6.02 2.98
N LEU A 595 -19.61 -5.81 1.85
CA LEU A 595 -18.62 -4.72 1.68
C LEU A 595 -19.26 -3.35 1.88
N LEU A 596 -20.41 -3.11 1.24
CA LEU A 596 -21.15 -1.83 1.35
C LEU A 596 -21.71 -1.61 2.76
N ALA A 597 -22.19 -2.66 3.42
CA ALA A 597 -22.62 -2.60 4.83
C ALA A 597 -21.43 -2.28 5.75
N GLY A 598 -20.25 -2.88 5.52
CA GLY A 598 -19.02 -2.54 6.24
C GLY A 598 -18.61 -1.08 6.04
N ALA A 599 -18.72 -0.57 4.82
CA ALA A 599 -18.44 0.84 4.50
C ALA A 599 -19.45 1.79 5.19
N ALA A 600 -20.74 1.43 5.18
CA ALA A 600 -21.76 2.17 5.91
C ALA A 600 -21.50 2.19 7.43
N LEU A 601 -21.08 1.06 7.98
CA LEU A 601 -20.72 0.95 9.40
C LEU A 601 -19.54 1.85 9.75
N LEU A 602 -18.55 1.97 8.88
CA LEU A 602 -17.38 2.84 9.07
C LEU A 602 -17.76 4.33 9.04
N THR A 603 -18.65 4.75 8.12
CA THR A 603 -19.16 6.13 8.07
C THR A 603 -20.10 6.43 9.25
N ALA A 604 -20.90 5.45 9.71
CA ALA A 604 -21.71 5.57 10.91
C ALA A 604 -20.84 5.71 12.17
N LEU A 605 -19.75 4.94 12.26
CA LEU A 605 -18.78 5.05 13.34
C LEU A 605 -18.15 6.44 13.38
N HIS A 606 -17.80 7.02 12.22
CA HIS A 606 -17.30 8.39 12.16
C HIS A 606 -18.34 9.42 12.66
N ALA A 607 -19.61 9.28 12.29
CA ALA A 607 -20.68 10.12 12.84
C ALA A 607 -20.82 9.95 14.37
N ALA A 608 -20.60 8.74 14.88
CA ALA A 608 -20.66 8.45 16.32
C ALA A 608 -19.53 9.12 17.13
N GLU A 609 -18.52 9.70 16.50
CA GLU A 609 -17.48 10.50 17.15
C GLU A 609 -18.09 11.69 17.91
N LEU A 610 -19.14 12.34 17.38
CA LEU A 610 -19.83 13.43 18.05
C LEU A 610 -20.35 13.03 19.47
N PRO A 611 -21.17 12.00 19.65
CA PRO A 611 -21.63 11.62 21.00
C PRO A 611 -20.55 10.97 21.86
N LEU A 612 -19.57 10.28 21.26
CA LEU A 612 -18.56 9.51 22.00
C LEU A 612 -17.37 10.37 22.47
N VAL A 613 -16.95 11.34 21.65
CA VAL A 613 -15.82 12.22 21.95
C VAL A 613 -16.33 13.61 22.31
N GLY A 614 -17.13 14.22 21.43
CA GLY A 614 -17.68 15.55 21.63
C GLY A 614 -18.55 15.66 22.87
N GLY A 615 -19.33 14.62 23.21
CA GLY A 615 -20.16 14.56 24.41
C GLY A 615 -19.36 14.70 25.72
N SER A 616 -18.10 14.28 25.76
CA SER A 616 -17.22 14.42 26.93
C SER A 616 -16.59 15.81 27.07
N LEU A 617 -16.57 16.61 25.99
CA LEU A 617 -15.90 17.91 25.97
C LEU A 617 -16.81 19.09 26.38
N GLY A 618 -18.10 18.87 26.58
CA GLY A 618 -19.08 19.90 26.95
C GLY A 618 -19.31 20.95 25.85
N GLY A 619 -20.57 21.20 25.50
CA GLY A 619 -20.92 22.21 24.51
C GLY A 619 -20.60 21.85 23.05
N ALA A 620 -20.38 20.58 22.75
CA ALA A 620 -20.15 20.13 21.39
C ALA A 620 -21.43 20.27 20.53
N SER A 621 -21.27 20.83 19.35
CA SER A 621 -22.31 20.97 18.35
C SER A 621 -21.98 20.19 17.08
N PRO A 622 -22.98 19.60 16.38
CA PRO A 622 -22.74 18.89 15.12
C PRO A 622 -22.22 19.86 14.05
N ALA A 623 -21.11 19.50 13.42
CA ALA A 623 -20.56 20.22 12.28
C ALA A 623 -20.99 19.58 10.95
N ALA A 624 -20.57 20.15 9.82
CA ALA A 624 -20.99 19.71 8.50
C ALA A 624 -20.64 18.22 8.23
N GLY A 625 -19.47 17.74 8.69
CA GLY A 625 -19.03 16.35 8.55
C GLY A 625 -20.01 15.34 9.13
N PHE A 626 -20.67 15.66 10.26
CA PHE A 626 -21.68 14.80 10.88
C PHE A 626 -22.84 14.50 9.92
N TRP A 627 -23.43 15.52 9.35
CA TRP A 627 -24.58 15.37 8.46
C TRP A 627 -24.22 14.65 7.16
N VAL A 628 -23.03 14.93 6.63
CA VAL A 628 -22.52 14.26 5.43
C VAL A 628 -22.20 12.80 5.72
N ALA A 629 -21.68 12.46 6.92
CA ALA A 629 -21.44 11.07 7.33
C ALA A 629 -22.75 10.27 7.46
N LEU A 630 -23.81 10.87 7.98
CA LEU A 630 -25.13 10.26 8.02
C LEU A 630 -25.69 10.02 6.61
N ALA A 631 -25.55 11.02 5.71
CA ALA A 631 -25.97 10.86 4.32
C ALA A 631 -25.16 9.77 3.58
N ALA A 632 -23.85 9.69 3.80
CA ALA A 632 -22.99 8.64 3.27
C ALA A 632 -23.42 7.25 3.78
N THR A 633 -23.70 7.15 5.08
CA THR A 633 -24.18 5.91 5.71
C THR A 633 -25.49 5.46 5.05
N ALA A 634 -26.46 6.36 4.90
CA ALA A 634 -27.75 6.05 4.27
C ALA A 634 -27.59 5.60 2.81
N ALA A 635 -26.75 6.29 2.03
CA ALA A 635 -26.49 5.94 0.63
C ALA A 635 -25.81 4.55 0.49
N LEU A 636 -24.83 4.25 1.36
CA LEU A 636 -24.14 2.96 1.36
C LEU A 636 -25.05 1.81 1.82
N LEU A 637 -25.94 2.05 2.80
CA LEU A 637 -26.95 1.08 3.22
C LEU A 637 -27.98 0.81 2.13
N ALA A 638 -28.42 1.86 1.41
CA ALA A 638 -29.30 1.70 0.26
C ALA A 638 -28.61 0.86 -0.85
N ALA A 639 -27.35 1.14 -1.15
CA ALA A 639 -26.57 0.36 -2.09
C ALA A 639 -26.41 -1.11 -1.65
N ALA A 640 -26.15 -1.35 -0.35
CA ALA A 640 -26.09 -2.70 0.23
C ALA A 640 -27.41 -3.45 0.11
N GLY A 641 -28.53 -2.77 0.42
CA GLY A 641 -29.88 -3.33 0.29
C GLY A 641 -30.22 -3.70 -1.16
N MET A 642 -29.91 -2.82 -2.12
CA MET A 642 -30.11 -3.10 -3.56
C MET A 642 -29.25 -4.26 -4.04
N SER A 643 -27.99 -4.34 -3.60
CA SER A 643 -27.10 -5.46 -3.91
C SER A 643 -27.63 -6.79 -3.33
N ALA A 644 -28.19 -6.77 -2.12
CA ALA A 644 -28.79 -7.94 -1.48
C ALA A 644 -30.11 -8.38 -2.17
N ALA A 645 -30.94 -7.41 -2.61
CA ALA A 645 -32.22 -7.67 -3.25
C ALA A 645 -32.10 -8.07 -4.73
N GLY A 646 -31.03 -7.65 -5.40
CA GLY A 646 -30.79 -7.89 -6.80
C GLY A 646 -30.27 -9.29 -7.07
N ARG A 647 -31.16 -10.31 -7.01
CA ARG A 647 -31.16 -11.61 -7.72
C ARG A 647 -32.00 -12.63 -6.96
N SER A 648 -33.28 -12.44 -6.95
CA SER A 648 -34.09 -13.62 -7.24
C SER A 648 -33.72 -14.03 -8.65
N PRO A 649 -33.40 -15.29 -8.94
CA PRO A 649 -33.41 -15.76 -10.30
C PRO A 649 -34.83 -15.50 -10.80
N ALA A 650 -34.99 -14.36 -11.48
CA ALA A 650 -36.22 -14.05 -12.20
C ALA A 650 -36.34 -15.18 -13.20
N GLY A 651 -37.22 -16.13 -12.81
CA GLY A 651 -37.67 -17.22 -13.58
C GLY A 651 -36.76 -17.62 -14.74
N GLU A 652 -36.02 -18.71 -14.60
CA GLU A 652 -35.96 -19.63 -15.72
C GLU A 652 -37.38 -19.68 -16.24
N ARG A 653 -37.70 -18.80 -17.20
CA ARG A 653 -38.80 -19.03 -18.11
C ARG A 653 -38.47 -20.39 -18.69
N ARG A 654 -39.04 -21.44 -18.06
CA ARG A 654 -39.25 -22.69 -18.72
C ARG A 654 -39.84 -22.29 -20.03
N THR A 655 -39.02 -22.20 -21.09
CA THR A 655 -39.48 -22.30 -22.46
C THR A 655 -40.34 -23.55 -22.44
N PRO A 656 -41.65 -23.45 -22.69
CA PRO A 656 -42.49 -24.62 -22.80
C PRO A 656 -41.79 -25.44 -23.89
N ALA A 657 -41.33 -26.62 -23.51
CA ALA A 657 -40.80 -27.60 -24.45
C ALA A 657 -41.85 -27.70 -25.55
N GLU A 658 -41.55 -27.19 -26.74
CA GLU A 658 -42.27 -27.47 -27.97
C GLU A 658 -42.04 -28.96 -28.29
N GLY A 659 -42.67 -29.81 -27.47
CA GLY A 659 -42.98 -31.18 -27.73
C GLY A 659 -44.19 -31.25 -28.68
N ARG A 660 -44.09 -30.66 -29.84
CA ARG A 660 -44.96 -31.00 -30.96
C ARG A 660 -44.21 -31.96 -31.86
N GLU A 661 -44.25 -33.24 -31.44
CA GLU A 661 -44.10 -34.34 -32.37
C GLU A 661 -45.01 -34.08 -33.60
N ARG A 662 -44.43 -33.73 -34.73
CA ARG A 662 -45.08 -33.83 -36.03
C ARG A 662 -45.31 -35.30 -36.30
N ARG A 663 -46.52 -35.78 -35.95
CA ARG A 663 -47.07 -37.00 -36.54
C ARG A 663 -47.03 -36.87 -38.07
N ALA A 664 -46.17 -37.63 -38.70
CA ALA A 664 -46.21 -37.86 -40.15
C ALA A 664 -47.54 -38.55 -40.50
N PRO A 665 -48.31 -38.06 -41.49
CA PRO A 665 -49.48 -38.80 -41.96
C PRO A 665 -48.99 -40.03 -42.72
N GLY A 666 -49.40 -41.18 -42.22
CA GLY A 666 -49.17 -42.48 -42.89
C GLY A 666 -49.81 -42.50 -44.28
N GLY A 667 -48.99 -42.84 -45.26
CA GLY A 667 -49.47 -43.28 -46.56
C GLY A 667 -50.17 -44.65 -46.44
N ARG A 668 -51.29 -44.77 -47.03
CA ARG A 668 -51.98 -46.03 -47.37
C ARG A 668 -51.88 -46.32 -48.85
N PRO A 669 -52.16 -47.56 -49.25
CA PRO A 669 -51.46 -48.43 -50.19
C PRO A 669 -51.68 -48.07 -51.62
#